data_0e29a481d9802bb15b8310c4c58e6048
#
_entry.id   0e29a481d9802bb15b8310c4c58e6048
#
_cell.length_a   1.000
_cell.length_b   1.000
_cell.length_c   1.000
_cell.angle_alpha   90.00
_cell.angle_beta   90.00
_cell.angle_gamma   90.00
#
_symmetry.space_group_name_H-M   'P 1'
#
loop_
_entity.id
_entity.type
_entity.pdbx_description
1 polymer ?
#
loop_
_entity_poly.entity_id
_entity_poly.type
_entity_poly.pdbx_seq_one_letter_code
_entity_poly.pdbx_strand_id
1 'polypeptide(L)'
;MVAEKEELLETLNVVKRNGKKVSFDGSKIAIAIKKGFDSVVAEDENGEHIKKYNEKDIQKVYHSIIKRIEKENEENGRIKIETIQDMIESELQKKGYEDVYKNFSEYRERRNQSRQLFFDEKKTHKFLKSIEGLGLKSANEDNNKRENANVDGDTAMGTMLQYGSTISKEFAKSYLMKKKFSEAHDNGDIHIHDMDFLPMGTTTCMQIELDRLFKNGFSTGHGHLREPKDIMSYSSLAAIAIQSNQNDQHGGQSIPAFDYYMAPGVLKTFKKQFKQQIYDLLDYSDLLSFINIDRIVREIDKLNSIEFDIEIFEPIYKESKSIKRMFEKSYEKAIQKTNRTTYQAMEAFVHNLNTMHSRAGAQVPFSSINLGTDTSAEGRMVIKNFLLSTDAGLGKGETPIFPVSIFKVKEGVNYNPEDKNYDLFKLACKVSAKRLFPNFSFLDAPFNLAFYQEGNYKTEVGYMGCRTRLMSDVTDLNNQTTGGRGNLSFTSINLPRIAIRNGICLKEREKADMDNFYKELADMMDLVRDQLLERFEVQCSKHSYNFPFLLEQGVWADGDKLKPNDRLRKLLKHGSLTLGFIGLAESLKALIGKHHAESEEAQKLGLEIIGFMRKRCDEYSKQYNLNFTLIATPAEGLSGRFVGIDKAIFGKIKGVTDRDYYTNSFHVPVYYQTSIKHKLEIEAPYHNLTNGGHISYIELDGDTTTNVEAFESVIRMMKETGIGYGAINHPVDRDPVCGYVGIIKDVCPRCGRKTGEPVSVDLLKRLEERNR
;
A
#
# COMPACT_ATOMS: atom_id res chain seq x y z
N MET A 1 -7.65 -28.31 -60.46
CA MET A 1 -6.62 -28.02 -59.39
C MET A 1 -7.02 -26.96 -58.41
N VAL A 2 -7.46 -25.75 -58.79
CA VAL A 2 -7.92 -24.76 -57.79
C VAL A 2 -9.28 -25.13 -57.21
N ALA A 3 -10.25 -25.55 -58.04
CA ALA A 3 -11.57 -26.01 -57.60
C ALA A 3 -11.53 -27.29 -56.75
N GLU A 4 -10.67 -28.27 -57.08
CA GLU A 4 -10.47 -29.50 -56.27
C GLU A 4 -9.87 -29.21 -54.91
N LYS A 5 -9.05 -28.14 -54.76
CA LYS A 5 -8.46 -27.72 -53.48
C LYS A 5 -9.44 -27.01 -52.57
N GLU A 6 -10.37 -26.24 -53.12
CA GLU A 6 -11.47 -25.63 -52.32
C GLU A 6 -12.45 -26.73 -51.85
N GLU A 7 -12.72 -27.72 -52.64
CA GLU A 7 -13.59 -28.86 -52.32
C GLU A 7 -12.99 -29.75 -51.21
N LEU A 8 -11.65 -29.86 -51.11
CA LEU A 8 -10.93 -30.64 -50.11
C LEU A 8 -11.04 -29.99 -48.72
N LEU A 9 -11.03 -28.65 -48.63
CA LEU A 9 -11.19 -27.90 -47.37
C LEU A 9 -12.65 -27.91 -46.89
N GLU A 10 -13.64 -27.93 -47.80
CA GLU A 10 -15.06 -28.01 -47.45
C GLU A 10 -15.45 -29.37 -46.84
N THR A 11 -14.76 -30.44 -47.21
CA THR A 11 -14.99 -31.79 -46.66
C THR A 11 -14.18 -32.09 -45.40
N LEU A 12 -13.22 -31.24 -45.05
CA LEU A 12 -12.33 -31.42 -43.88
C LEU A 12 -13.07 -31.24 -42.58
N ASN A 13 -12.91 -32.19 -41.66
CA ASN A 13 -13.44 -32.10 -40.29
C ASN A 13 -12.35 -31.85 -39.25
N VAL A 14 -12.57 -30.85 -38.39
CA VAL A 14 -11.72 -30.59 -37.25
C VAL A 14 -12.24 -31.37 -36.04
N VAL A 15 -11.37 -32.21 -35.48
CA VAL A 15 -11.65 -32.94 -34.27
C VAL A 15 -11.25 -32.04 -33.07
N LYS A 16 -12.27 -31.60 -32.36
CA LYS A 16 -12.07 -30.85 -31.12
C LYS A 16 -11.51 -31.74 -30.01
N ARG A 17 -10.94 -31.15 -28.99
CA ARG A 17 -10.34 -31.84 -27.82
C ARG A 17 -11.31 -32.76 -27.07
N ASN A 18 -12.60 -32.45 -27.07
CA ASN A 18 -13.67 -33.27 -26.49
C ASN A 18 -14.17 -34.38 -27.47
N GLY A 19 -13.45 -34.64 -28.54
CA GLY A 19 -13.80 -35.65 -29.57
C GLY A 19 -14.88 -35.20 -30.55
N LYS A 20 -15.54 -34.04 -30.36
CA LYS A 20 -16.58 -33.52 -31.24
C LYS A 20 -15.96 -33.13 -32.60
N LYS A 21 -16.56 -33.60 -33.69
CA LYS A 21 -16.19 -33.25 -35.06
C LYS A 21 -16.98 -32.02 -35.50
N VAL A 22 -16.32 -31.05 -36.11
CA VAL A 22 -16.93 -29.86 -36.69
C VAL A 22 -16.31 -29.61 -38.06
N SER A 23 -17.05 -29.05 -39.00
CA SER A 23 -16.53 -28.63 -40.28
C SER A 23 -15.38 -27.66 -40.13
N PHE A 24 -14.41 -27.76 -41.03
CA PHE A 24 -13.28 -26.84 -41.05
C PHE A 24 -13.77 -25.43 -41.35
N ASP A 25 -13.20 -24.48 -40.61
CA ASP A 25 -13.52 -23.05 -40.74
C ASP A 25 -12.21 -22.25 -40.65
N GLY A 26 -11.68 -21.87 -41.79
CA GLY A 26 -10.44 -21.12 -41.92
C GLY A 26 -10.48 -19.75 -41.26
N SER A 27 -11.67 -19.15 -41.08
CA SER A 27 -11.83 -17.86 -40.42
C SER A 27 -11.42 -17.92 -38.95
N LYS A 28 -11.62 -19.06 -38.29
CA LYS A 28 -11.21 -19.25 -36.86
C LYS A 28 -9.69 -19.31 -36.72
N ILE A 29 -8.99 -19.84 -37.71
CA ILE A 29 -7.52 -19.85 -37.75
C ILE A 29 -7.02 -18.42 -37.96
N ALA A 30 -7.59 -17.69 -38.93
CA ALA A 30 -7.26 -16.29 -39.18
C ALA A 30 -7.45 -15.41 -37.93
N ILE A 31 -8.57 -15.59 -37.22
CA ILE A 31 -8.84 -14.88 -35.97
C ILE A 31 -7.83 -15.25 -34.88
N ALA A 32 -7.45 -16.52 -34.73
CA ALA A 32 -6.48 -16.96 -33.75
C ALA A 32 -5.09 -16.37 -34.02
N ILE A 33 -4.65 -16.38 -35.26
CA ILE A 33 -3.38 -15.78 -35.71
C ILE A 33 -3.42 -14.27 -35.44
N LYS A 34 -4.49 -13.57 -35.87
CA LYS A 34 -4.65 -12.13 -35.65
C LYS A 34 -4.55 -11.76 -34.18
N LYS A 35 -5.23 -12.51 -33.31
CA LYS A 35 -5.12 -12.29 -31.84
C LYS A 35 -3.69 -12.47 -31.34
N GLY A 36 -2.92 -13.40 -31.88
CA GLY A 36 -1.50 -13.54 -31.55
C GLY A 36 -0.69 -12.32 -31.95
N PHE A 37 -0.89 -11.78 -33.16
CA PHE A 37 -0.20 -10.56 -33.61
C PHE A 37 -0.66 -9.31 -32.85
N ASP A 38 -1.96 -9.17 -32.60
CA ASP A 38 -2.53 -8.04 -31.84
C ASP A 38 -2.11 -8.06 -30.36
N SER A 39 -1.65 -9.19 -29.82
CA SER A 39 -1.12 -9.31 -28.45
C SER A 39 0.30 -8.78 -28.30
N VAL A 40 1.02 -8.57 -29.40
CA VAL A 40 2.36 -7.97 -29.39
C VAL A 40 2.21 -6.46 -29.49
N VAL A 41 2.52 -5.80 -28.41
CA VAL A 41 2.45 -4.35 -28.29
C VAL A 41 3.85 -3.79 -28.42
N ALA A 42 4.06 -2.87 -29.36
CA ALA A 42 5.22 -1.99 -29.40
C ALA A 42 4.81 -0.59 -28.95
N GLU A 43 5.72 0.13 -28.32
CA GLU A 43 5.54 1.53 -27.93
C GLU A 43 6.44 2.41 -28.79
N ASP A 44 5.94 3.55 -29.23
CA ASP A 44 6.74 4.58 -29.86
C ASP A 44 7.57 5.38 -28.84
N GLU A 45 8.36 6.33 -29.32
CA GLU A 45 9.19 7.21 -28.45
C GLU A 45 8.37 8.03 -27.45
N ASN A 46 7.06 8.18 -27.67
CA ASN A 46 6.11 8.87 -26.80
C ASN A 46 5.34 7.94 -25.86
N GLY A 47 5.61 6.60 -25.94
CA GLY A 47 4.90 5.58 -25.18
C GLY A 47 3.48 5.30 -25.68
N GLU A 48 3.17 5.67 -26.95
CA GLU A 48 1.92 5.28 -27.59
C GLU A 48 2.03 3.87 -28.19
N HIS A 49 0.93 3.12 -28.06
CA HIS A 49 0.87 1.78 -28.62
C HIS A 49 0.83 1.83 -30.15
N ILE A 50 1.85 1.30 -30.78
CA ILE A 50 1.89 1.06 -32.22
C ILE A 50 1.80 -0.42 -32.50
N LYS A 51 1.09 -0.77 -33.58
CA LYS A 51 1.06 -2.14 -34.08
C LYS A 51 2.42 -2.46 -34.70
N LYS A 52 3.14 -3.41 -34.09
CA LYS A 52 4.45 -3.86 -34.60
C LYS A 52 4.34 -4.56 -35.95
N TYR A 53 3.19 -5.21 -36.21
CA TYR A 53 2.92 -6.00 -37.39
C TYR A 53 1.67 -5.53 -38.11
N ASN A 54 1.62 -5.77 -39.42
CA ASN A 54 0.52 -5.37 -40.30
C ASN A 54 -0.28 -6.58 -40.84
N GLU A 55 -1.36 -6.30 -41.56
CA GLU A 55 -2.25 -7.33 -42.14
C GLU A 55 -1.52 -8.30 -43.08
N LYS A 56 -0.47 -7.85 -43.78
CA LYS A 56 0.31 -8.70 -44.68
C LYS A 56 1.10 -9.77 -43.94
N ASP A 57 1.56 -9.47 -42.71
CA ASP A 57 2.27 -10.43 -41.87
C ASP A 57 1.32 -11.52 -41.38
N ILE A 58 0.10 -11.17 -41.00
CA ILE A 58 -0.97 -12.10 -40.62
C ILE A 58 -1.32 -13.01 -41.78
N GLN A 59 -1.50 -12.42 -42.98
CA GLN A 59 -1.84 -13.17 -44.19
C GLN A 59 -0.73 -14.14 -44.63
N LYS A 60 0.54 -13.76 -44.49
CA LYS A 60 1.69 -14.66 -44.79
C LYS A 60 1.67 -15.92 -43.93
N VAL A 61 1.39 -15.79 -42.64
CA VAL A 61 1.30 -16.92 -41.71
C VAL A 61 0.07 -17.77 -42.05
N TYR A 62 -1.10 -17.11 -42.22
CA TYR A 62 -2.35 -17.77 -42.53
C TYR A 62 -2.25 -18.64 -43.80
N HIS A 63 -1.82 -18.07 -44.95
CA HIS A 63 -1.69 -18.80 -46.20
C HIS A 63 -0.71 -19.98 -46.11
N SER A 64 0.36 -19.83 -45.34
CA SER A 64 1.32 -20.91 -45.12
C SER A 64 0.71 -22.08 -44.36
N ILE A 65 -0.11 -21.78 -43.34
CA ILE A 65 -0.81 -22.79 -42.55
C ILE A 65 -1.88 -23.50 -43.40
N ILE A 66 -2.67 -22.77 -44.16
CA ILE A 66 -3.69 -23.37 -45.05
C ILE A 66 -3.04 -24.34 -46.05
N LYS A 67 -1.96 -23.90 -46.71
CA LYS A 67 -1.20 -24.79 -47.63
C LYS A 67 -0.67 -26.06 -46.95
N ARG A 68 -0.27 -25.93 -45.67
CA ARG A 68 0.22 -27.08 -44.92
C ARG A 68 -0.91 -28.02 -44.51
N ILE A 69 -2.07 -27.48 -44.11
CA ILE A 69 -3.28 -28.27 -43.84
C ILE A 69 -3.74 -29.04 -45.09
N GLU A 70 -3.76 -28.38 -46.24
CA GLU A 70 -4.07 -29.00 -47.54
C GLU A 70 -3.14 -30.19 -47.81
N LYS A 71 -1.84 -29.98 -47.67
CA LYS A 71 -0.82 -31.00 -47.96
C LYS A 71 -0.83 -32.20 -46.99
N GLU A 72 -1.04 -31.96 -45.71
CA GLU A 72 -0.98 -33.02 -44.69
C GLU A 72 -2.29 -33.81 -44.56
N ASN A 73 -3.40 -33.37 -45.20
CA ASN A 73 -4.72 -33.99 -45.07
C ASN A 73 -5.28 -34.56 -46.40
N GLU A 74 -4.46 -34.69 -47.42
CA GLU A 74 -4.85 -35.30 -48.70
C GLU A 74 -5.38 -36.76 -48.58
N GLU A 75 -5.09 -37.46 -47.43
CA GLU A 75 -5.48 -38.87 -47.27
C GLU A 75 -6.53 -39.13 -46.16
N ASN A 76 -6.84 -38.22 -45.23
CA ASN A 76 -7.60 -38.58 -44.00
C ASN A 76 -8.87 -37.77 -43.71
N GLY A 77 -9.18 -36.67 -44.37
CA GLY A 77 -10.38 -35.85 -44.16
C GLY A 77 -10.64 -35.37 -42.72
N ARG A 78 -9.64 -35.47 -41.84
CA ARG A 78 -9.75 -35.12 -40.41
C ARG A 78 -8.44 -34.54 -39.88
N ILE A 79 -8.52 -33.42 -39.15
CA ILE A 79 -7.38 -32.82 -38.46
C ILE A 79 -7.72 -32.51 -37.00
N LYS A 80 -6.80 -32.73 -36.07
CA LYS A 80 -6.99 -32.37 -34.67
C LYS A 80 -6.72 -30.86 -34.47
N ILE A 81 -7.48 -30.23 -33.61
CA ILE A 81 -7.29 -28.80 -33.26
C ILE A 81 -5.89 -28.54 -32.71
N GLU A 82 -5.28 -29.51 -32.00
CA GLU A 82 -3.91 -29.45 -31.50
C GLU A 82 -2.89 -29.35 -32.61
N THR A 83 -3.03 -30.21 -33.66
CA THR A 83 -2.16 -30.19 -34.81
C THR A 83 -2.19 -28.83 -35.52
N ILE A 84 -3.38 -28.23 -35.66
CA ILE A 84 -3.50 -26.88 -36.22
C ILE A 84 -2.74 -25.84 -35.36
N GLN A 85 -2.82 -25.94 -34.04
CA GLN A 85 -2.10 -25.03 -33.14
C GLN A 85 -0.58 -25.23 -33.19
N ASP A 86 -0.12 -26.48 -33.27
CA ASP A 86 1.30 -26.81 -33.45
C ASP A 86 1.83 -26.27 -34.81
N MET A 87 1.00 -26.33 -35.86
CA MET A 87 1.33 -25.71 -37.15
C MET A 87 1.48 -24.19 -37.04
N ILE A 88 0.59 -23.52 -36.31
CA ILE A 88 0.66 -22.06 -36.08
C ILE A 88 1.96 -21.70 -35.37
N GLU A 89 2.28 -22.37 -34.26
CA GLU A 89 3.50 -22.15 -33.48
C GLU A 89 4.76 -22.36 -34.33
N SER A 90 4.82 -23.49 -35.06
CA SER A 90 5.93 -23.82 -35.96
C SER A 90 6.12 -22.77 -37.06
N GLU A 91 5.04 -22.25 -37.60
CA GLU A 91 5.09 -21.31 -38.73
C GLU A 91 5.48 -19.89 -38.25
N LEU A 92 5.04 -19.49 -37.04
CA LEU A 92 5.47 -18.24 -36.41
C LEU A 92 6.98 -18.22 -36.16
N GLN A 93 7.54 -19.31 -35.63
CA GLN A 93 8.99 -19.46 -35.45
C GLN A 93 9.76 -19.46 -36.78
N LYS A 94 9.34 -20.24 -37.76
CA LYS A 94 9.99 -20.31 -39.06
C LYS A 94 10.05 -18.99 -39.81
N LYS A 95 9.06 -18.11 -39.58
CA LYS A 95 9.00 -16.80 -40.23
C LYS A 95 9.63 -15.69 -39.37
N GLY A 96 10.21 -16.02 -38.23
CA GLY A 96 10.92 -15.07 -37.35
C GLY A 96 10.02 -14.17 -36.50
N TYR A 97 8.74 -14.55 -36.28
CA TYR A 97 7.82 -13.82 -35.38
C TYR A 97 7.92 -14.38 -33.96
N GLU A 98 9.12 -14.28 -33.35
CA GLU A 98 9.43 -14.90 -32.06
C GLU A 98 8.57 -14.36 -30.90
N ASP A 99 8.29 -13.05 -30.88
CA ASP A 99 7.45 -12.42 -29.89
C ASP A 99 5.97 -12.84 -30.00
N VAL A 100 5.45 -12.94 -31.24
CA VAL A 100 4.11 -13.46 -31.52
C VAL A 100 4.01 -14.92 -31.13
N TYR A 101 5.03 -15.73 -31.48
CA TYR A 101 5.12 -17.13 -31.07
C TYR A 101 5.07 -17.29 -29.57
N LYS A 102 5.90 -16.52 -28.84
CA LYS A 102 5.96 -16.57 -27.39
C LYS A 102 4.59 -16.26 -26.76
N ASN A 103 3.96 -15.17 -27.16
CA ASN A 103 2.64 -14.78 -26.65
C ASN A 103 1.55 -15.80 -27.01
N PHE A 104 1.58 -16.37 -28.21
CA PHE A 104 0.62 -17.39 -28.68
C PHE A 104 0.77 -18.68 -27.87
N SER A 105 2.00 -19.17 -27.70
CA SER A 105 2.32 -20.38 -26.96
C SER A 105 1.96 -20.23 -25.45
N GLU A 106 2.29 -19.10 -24.83
CA GLU A 106 1.90 -18.79 -23.46
C GLU A 106 0.37 -18.74 -23.28
N TYR A 107 -0.35 -18.13 -24.24
CA TYR A 107 -1.82 -18.12 -24.21
C TYR A 107 -2.40 -19.54 -24.33
N ARG A 108 -1.84 -20.36 -25.22
CA ARG A 108 -2.23 -21.79 -25.41
C ARG A 108 -2.02 -22.57 -24.11
N GLU A 109 -0.88 -22.41 -23.47
CA GLU A 109 -0.57 -23.06 -22.19
C GLU A 109 -1.53 -22.65 -21.09
N ARG A 110 -1.79 -21.35 -20.91
CA ARG A 110 -2.80 -20.84 -19.97
C ARG A 110 -4.19 -21.44 -20.20
N ARG A 111 -4.60 -21.54 -21.45
CA ARG A 111 -5.90 -22.16 -21.83
C ARG A 111 -5.92 -23.66 -21.52
N ASN A 112 -4.81 -24.35 -21.61
CA ASN A 112 -4.71 -25.77 -21.27
C ASN A 112 -4.78 -25.96 -19.75
N GLN A 113 -4.09 -25.12 -18.98
CA GLN A 113 -4.13 -25.12 -17.50
C GLN A 113 -5.56 -24.83 -16.99
N SER A 114 -6.22 -23.82 -17.55
CA SER A 114 -7.61 -23.48 -17.21
C SER A 114 -8.57 -24.65 -17.45
N ARG A 115 -8.39 -25.39 -18.54
CA ARG A 115 -9.23 -26.58 -18.83
C ARG A 115 -8.95 -27.72 -17.87
N GLN A 116 -7.70 -27.94 -17.48
CA GLN A 116 -7.37 -28.96 -16.47
C GLN A 116 -8.06 -28.67 -15.14
N LEU A 117 -8.27 -27.41 -14.78
CA LEU A 117 -9.01 -27.03 -13.59
C LEU A 117 -10.47 -27.52 -13.62
N PHE A 118 -11.12 -27.46 -14.79
CA PHE A 118 -12.53 -27.84 -14.97
C PHE A 118 -12.74 -29.31 -15.31
N PHE A 119 -11.74 -29.99 -15.83
CA PHE A 119 -11.83 -31.40 -16.27
C PHE A 119 -11.06 -32.37 -15.37
N ASP A 120 -10.25 -31.87 -14.41
CA ASP A 120 -9.60 -32.68 -13.40
C ASP A 120 -10.51 -32.71 -12.15
N GLU A 121 -11.17 -33.84 -11.91
CA GLU A 121 -12.09 -34.02 -10.79
C GLU A 121 -11.45 -33.68 -9.42
N LYS A 122 -10.16 -33.98 -9.24
CA LYS A 122 -9.43 -33.66 -7.99
C LYS A 122 -9.23 -32.16 -7.80
N LYS A 123 -8.90 -31.43 -8.86
CA LYS A 123 -8.71 -29.97 -8.82
C LYS A 123 -10.04 -29.25 -8.67
N THR A 124 -11.09 -29.69 -9.38
CA THR A 124 -12.45 -29.18 -9.25
C THR A 124 -12.97 -29.41 -7.83
N HIS A 125 -12.76 -30.60 -7.28
CA HIS A 125 -13.16 -30.93 -5.91
C HIS A 125 -12.42 -30.04 -4.88
N LYS A 126 -11.11 -29.83 -5.04
CA LYS A 126 -10.32 -28.94 -4.17
C LYS A 126 -10.82 -27.50 -4.22
N PHE A 127 -11.15 -26.99 -5.41
CA PHE A 127 -11.73 -25.65 -5.59
C PHE A 127 -13.12 -25.52 -4.93
N LEU A 128 -14.02 -26.46 -5.21
CA LEU A 128 -15.36 -26.47 -4.59
C LEU A 128 -15.28 -26.56 -3.06
N LYS A 129 -14.37 -27.38 -2.54
CA LYS A 129 -14.16 -27.54 -1.10
C LYS A 129 -13.61 -26.25 -0.44
N SER A 130 -12.78 -25.48 -1.15
CA SER A 130 -12.31 -24.17 -0.66
C SER A 130 -13.45 -23.14 -0.58
N ILE A 131 -14.43 -23.23 -1.46
CA ILE A 131 -15.62 -22.35 -1.46
C ILE A 131 -16.64 -22.81 -0.41
N GLU A 132 -16.89 -24.10 -0.30
CA GLU A 132 -17.86 -24.70 0.64
C GLU A 132 -17.55 -24.32 2.10
N GLY A 133 -16.26 -24.28 2.46
CA GLY A 133 -15.81 -23.93 3.81
C GLY A 133 -16.04 -22.47 4.21
N LEU A 134 -16.18 -21.54 3.25
CA LEU A 134 -16.21 -20.11 3.55
C LEU A 134 -17.47 -19.64 4.30
N GLY A 135 -18.62 -20.30 4.09
CA GLY A 135 -19.87 -19.95 4.73
C GLY A 135 -20.11 -20.60 6.10
N LEU A 136 -19.27 -21.57 6.48
CA LEU A 136 -19.52 -22.44 7.66
C LEU A 136 -18.58 -22.14 8.84
N LYS A 137 -17.50 -21.40 8.64
CA LYS A 137 -16.49 -21.10 9.67
C LYS A 137 -16.49 -19.63 10.05
N SER A 138 -16.43 -19.37 11.37
CA SER A 138 -16.17 -18.01 11.88
C SER A 138 -14.80 -17.49 11.50
N ALA A 139 -14.65 -16.17 11.36
CA ALA A 139 -13.37 -15.49 11.15
C ALA A 139 -12.35 -15.75 12.28
N ASN A 140 -12.83 -16.18 13.46
CA ASN A 140 -11.98 -16.58 14.58
C ASN A 140 -11.36 -17.98 14.41
N GLU A 141 -11.94 -18.83 13.57
CA GLU A 141 -11.52 -20.21 13.33
C GLU A 141 -10.74 -20.38 12.02
N ASP A 142 -10.82 -19.43 11.10
CA ASP A 142 -10.17 -19.50 9.80
C ASP A 142 -9.19 -18.34 9.62
N ASN A 143 -7.88 -18.65 9.62
CA ASN A 143 -6.81 -17.66 9.39
C ASN A 143 -6.93 -16.95 8.04
N ASN A 144 -7.54 -17.58 7.01
CA ASN A 144 -7.75 -16.95 5.71
C ASN A 144 -8.76 -15.78 5.79
N LYS A 145 -9.68 -15.80 6.77
CA LYS A 145 -10.63 -14.71 7.01
C LYS A 145 -10.01 -13.50 7.72
N ARG A 146 -8.76 -13.63 8.20
CA ARG A 146 -8.01 -12.60 8.91
C ARG A 146 -6.89 -11.96 8.08
N GLU A 147 -6.76 -12.30 6.81
CA GLU A 147 -5.68 -11.75 5.95
C GLU A 147 -5.73 -10.23 5.81
N ASN A 148 -6.87 -9.60 6.10
CA ASN A 148 -7.03 -8.16 6.05
C ASN A 148 -7.63 -7.65 7.36
N ALA A 149 -6.81 -7.02 8.21
CA ALA A 149 -7.15 -6.62 9.58
C ALA A 149 -8.36 -5.67 9.72
N ASN A 150 -8.77 -5.00 8.64
CA ASN A 150 -9.88 -4.05 8.63
C ASN A 150 -11.15 -4.60 7.93
N VAL A 151 -11.20 -5.89 7.61
CA VAL A 151 -12.37 -6.57 7.03
C VAL A 151 -13.03 -7.46 8.07
N ASP A 152 -14.35 -7.30 8.24
CA ASP A 152 -15.16 -8.23 9.04
C ASP A 152 -15.71 -9.36 8.15
N GLY A 153 -15.04 -10.50 8.16
CA GLY A 153 -15.37 -11.67 7.36
C GLY A 153 -16.65 -12.38 7.77
N ASP A 154 -17.20 -12.10 8.95
CA ASP A 154 -18.42 -12.74 9.47
C ASP A 154 -19.70 -12.00 9.04
N THR A 155 -19.60 -10.79 8.52
CA THR A 155 -20.74 -10.07 7.94
C THR A 155 -21.14 -10.66 6.59
N ALA A 156 -22.40 -10.46 6.18
CA ALA A 156 -22.89 -10.92 4.88
C ALA A 156 -22.04 -10.39 3.71
N MET A 157 -21.66 -9.10 3.73
CA MET A 157 -20.79 -8.51 2.71
C MET A 157 -19.32 -8.94 2.85
N GLY A 158 -18.85 -9.20 4.07
CA GLY A 158 -17.55 -9.80 4.32
C GLY A 158 -17.43 -11.21 3.74
N THR A 159 -18.46 -12.04 3.94
CA THR A 159 -18.57 -13.37 3.33
C THR A 159 -18.57 -13.28 1.80
N MET A 160 -19.33 -12.36 1.22
CA MET A 160 -19.34 -12.12 -0.23
C MET A 160 -17.94 -11.75 -0.76
N LEU A 161 -17.22 -10.87 -0.04
CA LEU A 161 -15.85 -10.50 -0.38
C LEU A 161 -14.91 -11.72 -0.32
N GLN A 162 -15.06 -12.61 0.67
CA GLN A 162 -14.27 -13.85 0.78
C GLN A 162 -14.51 -14.80 -0.40
N TYR A 163 -15.74 -14.95 -0.85
CA TYR A 163 -16.05 -15.71 -2.08
C TYR A 163 -15.34 -15.06 -3.29
N GLY A 164 -15.47 -13.75 -3.45
CA GLY A 164 -14.81 -13.00 -4.54
C GLY A 164 -13.29 -13.15 -4.51
N SER A 165 -12.67 -12.98 -3.34
CA SER A 165 -11.22 -13.11 -3.13
C SER A 165 -10.74 -14.53 -3.48
N THR A 166 -11.38 -15.57 -2.97
CA THR A 166 -11.00 -16.97 -3.23
C THR A 166 -11.11 -17.32 -4.71
N ILE A 167 -12.19 -16.95 -5.37
CA ILE A 167 -12.37 -17.18 -6.81
C ILE A 167 -11.33 -16.42 -7.62
N SER A 168 -11.07 -15.18 -7.26
CA SER A 168 -10.08 -14.33 -7.94
C SER A 168 -8.65 -14.88 -7.81
N LYS A 169 -8.25 -15.34 -6.60
CA LYS A 169 -6.96 -16.01 -6.37
C LYS A 169 -6.79 -17.25 -7.26
N GLU A 170 -7.80 -18.13 -7.29
CA GLU A 170 -7.74 -19.34 -8.10
C GLU A 170 -7.71 -19.02 -9.61
N PHE A 171 -8.45 -18.01 -10.05
CA PHE A 171 -8.40 -17.53 -11.43
C PHE A 171 -7.03 -16.95 -11.79
N ALA A 172 -6.44 -16.13 -10.91
CA ALA A 172 -5.10 -15.60 -11.10
C ALA A 172 -4.06 -16.72 -11.23
N LYS A 173 -4.06 -17.70 -10.31
CA LYS A 173 -3.13 -18.83 -10.30
C LYS A 173 -3.26 -19.75 -11.51
N SER A 174 -4.50 -20.02 -11.95
CA SER A 174 -4.78 -21.04 -12.95
C SER A 174 -4.82 -20.51 -14.38
N TYR A 175 -5.04 -19.19 -14.54
CA TYR A 175 -5.31 -18.60 -15.85
C TYR A 175 -4.42 -17.40 -16.22
N LEU A 176 -4.15 -16.49 -15.27
CA LEU A 176 -3.43 -15.26 -15.59
C LEU A 176 -1.92 -15.41 -15.45
N MET A 177 -1.46 -16.09 -14.39
CA MET A 177 -0.03 -16.24 -14.11
C MET A 177 0.59 -17.42 -14.84
N LYS A 178 1.88 -17.29 -15.14
CA LYS A 178 2.68 -18.42 -15.59
C LYS A 178 2.80 -19.47 -14.49
N LYS A 179 2.75 -20.73 -14.86
CA LYS A 179 2.77 -21.88 -13.95
C LYS A 179 3.95 -21.82 -12.96
N LYS A 180 5.14 -21.44 -13.44
CA LYS A 180 6.34 -21.32 -12.57
C LYS A 180 6.14 -20.40 -11.38
N PHE A 181 5.34 -19.30 -11.51
CA PHE A 181 5.08 -18.36 -10.44
C PHE A 181 4.06 -18.89 -9.44
N SER A 182 2.98 -19.51 -9.93
CA SER A 182 1.98 -20.14 -9.05
C SER A 182 2.55 -21.33 -8.31
N GLU A 183 3.39 -22.14 -8.92
CA GLU A 183 4.11 -23.26 -8.26
C GLU A 183 5.06 -22.74 -7.19
N ALA A 184 5.89 -21.74 -7.47
CA ALA A 184 6.81 -21.15 -6.48
C ALA A 184 6.04 -20.54 -5.30
N HIS A 185 4.87 -19.91 -5.55
CA HIS A 185 4.00 -19.42 -4.49
C HIS A 185 3.43 -20.58 -3.66
N ASP A 186 2.84 -21.58 -4.29
CA ASP A 186 2.20 -22.72 -3.58
C ASP A 186 3.21 -23.55 -2.80
N ASN A 187 4.42 -23.73 -3.34
CA ASN A 187 5.52 -24.40 -2.67
C ASN A 187 6.10 -23.60 -1.49
N GLY A 188 5.83 -22.30 -1.42
CA GLY A 188 6.33 -21.41 -0.37
C GLY A 188 7.76 -20.91 -0.60
N ASP A 189 8.27 -20.94 -1.84
CA ASP A 189 9.54 -20.31 -2.19
C ASP A 189 9.40 -18.79 -2.23
N ILE A 190 8.23 -18.32 -2.67
CA ILE A 190 7.83 -16.92 -2.68
C ILE A 190 6.41 -16.74 -2.12
N HIS A 191 6.07 -15.50 -1.82
CA HIS A 191 4.69 -15.09 -1.54
C HIS A 191 4.30 -13.90 -2.41
N ILE A 192 3.36 -14.12 -3.32
CA ILE A 192 2.76 -13.06 -4.13
C ILE A 192 1.65 -12.44 -3.31
N HIS A 193 1.84 -11.18 -2.90
CA HIS A 193 0.88 -10.47 -2.07
C HIS A 193 -0.33 -10.02 -2.88
N ASP A 194 -1.50 -9.95 -2.23
CA ASP A 194 -2.76 -9.44 -2.80
C ASP A 194 -3.08 -10.06 -4.17
N MET A 195 -2.94 -11.38 -4.26
CA MET A 195 -3.11 -12.13 -5.50
C MET A 195 -4.55 -12.08 -6.01
N ASP A 196 -5.50 -11.95 -5.12
CA ASP A 196 -6.94 -11.77 -5.42
C ASP A 196 -7.22 -10.48 -6.19
N PHE A 197 -6.41 -9.43 -5.99
CA PHE A 197 -6.52 -8.17 -6.71
C PHE A 197 -5.75 -8.14 -8.05
N LEU A 198 -4.96 -9.17 -8.36
CA LEU A 198 -4.20 -9.24 -9.62
C LEU A 198 -5.09 -9.16 -10.87
N PRO A 199 -6.24 -9.88 -10.96
CA PRO A 199 -7.11 -9.79 -12.13
C PRO A 199 -7.72 -8.40 -12.33
N MET A 200 -7.95 -7.65 -11.26
CA MET A 200 -8.49 -6.29 -11.31
C MET A 200 -7.44 -5.28 -11.79
N GLY A 201 -6.15 -5.58 -11.59
CA GLY A 201 -5.05 -4.68 -11.95
C GLY A 201 -4.93 -3.45 -11.07
N THR A 202 -5.45 -3.49 -9.84
CA THR A 202 -5.33 -2.40 -8.87
C THR A 202 -3.91 -2.25 -8.34
N THR A 203 -3.58 -1.06 -7.82
CA THR A 203 -2.32 -0.76 -7.16
C THR A 203 -2.38 -1.10 -5.67
N THR A 204 -1.20 -1.31 -5.04
CA THR A 204 -1.13 -1.65 -3.61
C THR A 204 -1.29 -0.42 -2.73
N CYS A 205 -0.42 0.58 -2.86
CA CYS A 205 -0.42 1.77 -2.00
C CYS A 205 -0.36 3.05 -2.83
N MET A 206 -0.82 4.16 -2.23
CA MET A 206 -0.88 5.46 -2.89
C MET A 206 -0.58 6.62 -1.93
N GLN A 207 0.16 7.63 -2.40
CA GLN A 207 0.36 8.92 -1.75
C GLN A 207 -0.56 9.98 -2.38
N ILE A 208 -1.58 10.42 -1.64
CA ILE A 208 -2.62 11.33 -2.13
C ILE A 208 -2.21 12.78 -1.87
N GLU A 209 -2.06 13.58 -2.93
CA GLU A 209 -1.86 15.03 -2.85
C GLU A 209 -3.22 15.75 -2.79
N LEU A 210 -3.65 16.12 -1.58
CA LEU A 210 -4.95 16.77 -1.38
C LEU A 210 -5.04 18.15 -2.01
N ASP A 211 -3.95 18.90 -2.10
CA ASP A 211 -3.92 20.24 -2.71
C ASP A 211 -4.36 20.21 -4.18
N ARG A 212 -4.00 19.15 -4.92
CA ARG A 212 -4.46 18.95 -6.30
C ARG A 212 -5.97 18.75 -6.39
N LEU A 213 -6.51 17.87 -5.53
CA LEU A 213 -7.94 17.59 -5.46
C LEU A 213 -8.75 18.82 -5.00
N PHE A 214 -8.24 19.56 -4.03
CA PHE A 214 -8.96 20.68 -3.44
C PHE A 214 -9.00 21.92 -4.34
N LYS A 215 -7.97 22.13 -5.17
CA LYS A 215 -7.85 23.31 -6.02
C LYS A 215 -9.04 23.51 -6.97
N ASN A 216 -9.53 22.41 -7.57
CA ASN A 216 -10.61 22.43 -8.53
C ASN A 216 -11.87 21.69 -8.06
N GLY A 217 -11.80 21.07 -6.88
CA GLY A 217 -12.77 20.07 -6.46
C GLY A 217 -12.60 18.76 -7.21
N PHE A 218 -13.47 17.78 -6.94
CA PHE A 218 -13.41 16.47 -7.57
C PHE A 218 -14.78 15.78 -7.60
N SER A 219 -14.90 14.71 -8.39
CA SER A 219 -16.11 13.88 -8.46
C SER A 219 -15.85 12.49 -7.88
N THR A 220 -16.83 11.94 -7.18
CA THR A 220 -16.86 10.56 -6.72
C THR A 220 -17.66 9.62 -7.63
N GLY A 221 -18.08 10.13 -8.82
CA GLY A 221 -18.96 9.42 -9.75
C GLY A 221 -20.44 9.75 -9.59
N HIS A 222 -20.84 10.37 -8.47
CA HIS A 222 -22.25 10.72 -8.16
C HIS A 222 -22.50 12.23 -8.08
N GLY A 223 -21.55 13.05 -8.47
CA GLY A 223 -21.61 14.50 -8.46
C GLY A 223 -20.25 15.13 -8.20
N HIS A 224 -20.16 16.43 -8.46
CA HIS A 224 -18.94 17.21 -8.28
C HIS A 224 -18.91 17.90 -6.92
N LEU A 225 -17.86 17.70 -6.15
CA LEU A 225 -17.59 18.37 -4.88
C LEU A 225 -16.70 19.57 -5.15
N ARG A 226 -17.17 20.76 -4.78
CA ARG A 226 -16.45 22.01 -4.99
C ARG A 226 -15.21 22.14 -4.10
N GLU A 227 -14.34 23.11 -4.40
CA GLU A 227 -13.24 23.53 -3.55
C GLU A 227 -13.72 23.79 -2.10
N PRO A 228 -13.01 23.27 -1.06
CA PRO A 228 -13.38 23.48 0.33
C PRO A 228 -13.17 24.93 0.78
N LYS A 229 -14.09 25.44 1.61
CA LYS A 229 -14.14 26.86 2.03
C LYS A 229 -13.76 27.11 3.48
N ASP A 230 -13.64 26.07 4.30
CA ASP A 230 -13.27 26.13 5.69
C ASP A 230 -12.68 24.78 6.17
N ILE A 231 -12.08 24.75 7.35
CA ILE A 231 -11.39 23.56 7.86
C ILE A 231 -12.32 22.34 8.00
N MET A 232 -13.60 22.53 8.30
CA MET A 232 -14.58 21.45 8.34
C MET A 232 -14.75 20.79 6.98
N SER A 233 -14.90 21.59 5.92
CA SER A 233 -15.01 21.08 4.56
C SER A 233 -13.69 20.48 4.06
N TYR A 234 -12.54 21.02 4.42
CA TYR A 234 -11.22 20.41 4.15
C TYR A 234 -11.13 19.00 4.76
N SER A 235 -11.47 18.87 6.03
CA SER A 235 -11.48 17.59 6.76
C SER A 235 -12.44 16.58 6.13
N SER A 236 -13.66 17.00 5.83
CA SER A 236 -14.67 16.13 5.20
C SER A 236 -14.25 15.66 3.82
N LEU A 237 -13.69 16.55 2.97
CA LEU A 237 -13.23 16.20 1.64
C LEU A 237 -11.98 15.32 1.67
N ALA A 238 -11.09 15.47 2.66
CA ALA A 238 -9.97 14.57 2.87
C ALA A 238 -10.43 13.15 3.18
N ALA A 239 -11.42 12.99 4.06
CA ALA A 239 -12.00 11.69 4.37
C ALA A 239 -12.69 11.07 3.14
N ILE A 240 -13.48 11.85 2.39
CA ILE A 240 -14.14 11.40 1.15
C ILE A 240 -13.11 10.97 0.10
N ALA A 241 -12.01 11.70 -0.07
CA ALA A 241 -10.95 11.35 -1.01
C ALA A 241 -10.35 9.97 -0.68
N ILE A 242 -10.02 9.72 0.60
CA ILE A 242 -9.51 8.42 1.06
C ILE A 242 -10.55 7.31 0.82
N GLN A 243 -11.83 7.55 1.18
CA GLN A 243 -12.90 6.57 1.04
C GLN A 243 -13.23 6.25 -0.43
N SER A 244 -13.17 7.24 -1.30
CA SER A 244 -13.40 7.04 -2.75
C SER A 244 -12.24 6.29 -3.38
N ASN A 245 -11.00 6.66 -3.06
CA ASN A 245 -9.81 6.02 -3.61
C ASN A 245 -9.68 4.54 -3.17
N GLN A 246 -10.25 4.17 -2.01
CA GLN A 246 -10.25 2.77 -1.53
C GLN A 246 -10.90 1.80 -2.52
N ASN A 247 -11.79 2.25 -3.39
CA ASN A 247 -12.44 1.40 -4.37
C ASN A 247 -11.58 1.14 -5.61
N ASP A 248 -10.57 1.97 -5.85
CA ASP A 248 -9.70 1.90 -7.03
C ASP A 248 -8.32 1.27 -6.73
N GLN A 249 -8.01 1.03 -5.45
CA GLN A 249 -6.80 0.35 -5.00
C GLN A 249 -7.10 -0.64 -3.86
N HIS A 250 -6.13 -1.47 -3.48
CA HIS A 250 -6.37 -2.50 -2.46
C HIS A 250 -5.62 -2.30 -1.14
N GLY A 251 -4.49 -1.62 -1.12
CA GLY A 251 -3.66 -1.46 0.08
C GLY A 251 -3.80 -0.10 0.76
N GLY A 252 -2.72 0.33 1.39
CA GLY A 252 -2.68 1.55 2.19
C GLY A 252 -2.74 2.83 1.36
N GLN A 253 -3.45 3.81 1.90
CA GLN A 253 -3.56 5.15 1.34
C GLN A 253 -2.91 6.13 2.30
N SER A 254 -2.11 7.06 1.80
CA SER A 254 -1.38 8.00 2.64
C SER A 254 -1.54 9.43 2.15
N ILE A 255 -1.56 10.36 3.09
CA ILE A 255 -1.42 11.79 2.82
C ILE A 255 -0.03 12.20 3.28
N PRO A 256 0.90 12.59 2.37
CA PRO A 256 2.30 12.77 2.71
C PRO A 256 2.62 14.07 3.48
N ALA A 257 1.72 15.05 3.46
CA ALA A 257 1.91 16.37 4.07
C ALA A 257 0.56 16.94 4.56
N PHE A 258 -0.07 16.22 5.50
CA PHE A 258 -1.42 16.52 5.95
C PHE A 258 -1.56 17.92 6.55
N ASP A 259 -0.60 18.34 7.36
CA ASP A 259 -0.53 19.67 7.97
C ASP A 259 -0.51 20.80 6.94
N TYR A 260 0.34 20.69 5.92
CA TYR A 260 0.43 21.65 4.82
C TYR A 260 -0.86 21.71 4.00
N TYR A 261 -1.46 20.55 3.70
CA TYR A 261 -2.68 20.52 2.89
C TYR A 261 -3.92 21.05 3.63
N MET A 262 -3.94 20.95 4.96
CA MET A 262 -5.06 21.43 5.79
C MET A 262 -4.91 22.89 6.23
N ALA A 263 -3.68 23.41 6.30
CA ALA A 263 -3.39 24.77 6.74
C ALA A 263 -4.22 25.87 6.01
N PRO A 264 -4.42 25.83 4.68
CA PRO A 264 -5.29 26.81 4.01
C PRO A 264 -6.74 26.80 4.52
N GLY A 265 -7.24 25.64 4.98
CA GLY A 265 -8.57 25.52 5.57
C GLY A 265 -8.68 26.26 6.91
N VAL A 266 -7.61 26.25 7.71
CA VAL A 266 -7.52 27.02 8.96
C VAL A 266 -7.56 28.51 8.66
N LEU A 267 -6.75 28.98 7.70
CA LEU A 267 -6.72 30.40 7.31
C LEU A 267 -8.08 30.88 6.80
N LYS A 268 -8.73 30.10 5.92
CA LYS A 268 -10.08 30.42 5.42
C LYS A 268 -11.11 30.49 6.55
N THR A 269 -11.03 29.57 7.52
CA THR A 269 -11.88 29.56 8.71
C THR A 269 -11.64 30.79 9.58
N PHE A 270 -10.37 31.11 9.82
CA PHE A 270 -10.01 32.29 10.60
C PHE A 270 -10.55 33.59 9.98
N LYS A 271 -10.33 33.80 8.67
CA LYS A 271 -10.86 34.96 7.96
C LYS A 271 -12.37 35.10 8.12
N LYS A 272 -13.10 33.98 7.98
CA LYS A 272 -14.55 33.93 8.17
C LYS A 272 -14.93 34.31 9.62
N GLN A 273 -14.26 33.71 10.61
CA GLN A 273 -14.52 33.99 12.02
C GLN A 273 -14.16 35.44 12.39
N PHE A 274 -13.05 35.95 11.88
CA PHE A 274 -12.61 37.31 12.19
C PHE A 274 -13.58 38.35 11.62
N LYS A 275 -14.02 38.20 10.38
CA LYS A 275 -15.09 39.02 9.81
C LYS A 275 -16.35 38.97 10.67
N GLN A 276 -16.80 37.77 11.05
CA GLN A 276 -18.01 37.60 11.87
C GLN A 276 -17.89 38.28 13.24
N GLN A 277 -16.72 38.15 13.92
CA GLN A 277 -16.51 38.83 15.18
C GLN A 277 -16.53 40.35 15.07
N ILE A 278 -16.03 40.91 13.96
CA ILE A 278 -16.09 42.34 13.72
C ILE A 278 -17.53 42.76 13.44
N TYR A 279 -18.27 42.03 12.60
CA TYR A 279 -19.69 42.32 12.36
C TYR A 279 -20.51 42.26 13.65
N ASP A 280 -20.35 41.24 14.48
CA ASP A 280 -21.09 41.07 15.72
C ASP A 280 -20.82 42.23 16.68
N LEU A 281 -19.58 42.71 16.77
CA LEU A 281 -19.24 43.85 17.64
C LEU A 281 -19.71 45.20 17.12
N LEU A 282 -19.72 45.38 15.79
CA LEU A 282 -20.24 46.59 15.14
C LEU A 282 -21.75 46.66 15.28
N ASP A 283 -22.46 45.56 15.14
CA ASP A 283 -23.92 45.46 15.24
C ASP A 283 -24.41 45.79 16.65
N TYR A 284 -23.62 45.48 17.69
CA TYR A 284 -23.89 45.84 19.10
C TYR A 284 -23.40 47.23 19.48
N SER A 285 -22.77 47.99 18.57
CA SER A 285 -22.25 49.31 18.79
C SER A 285 -22.76 50.30 17.77
N ASP A 286 -23.08 51.53 18.14
CA ASP A 286 -23.49 52.62 17.22
C ASP A 286 -22.35 53.07 16.27
N LEU A 287 -21.28 52.27 16.15
CA LEU A 287 -20.10 52.58 15.33
C LEU A 287 -20.25 52.23 13.84
N LEU A 288 -21.30 51.53 13.43
CA LEU A 288 -21.57 51.15 12.05
C LEU A 288 -21.55 52.33 11.07
N SER A 289 -21.96 53.53 11.51
CA SER A 289 -21.98 54.73 10.67
C SER A 289 -20.60 55.36 10.42
N PHE A 290 -19.58 54.95 11.16
CA PHE A 290 -18.23 55.56 11.14
C PHE A 290 -17.14 54.66 10.54
N ILE A 291 -17.44 53.38 10.26
CA ILE A 291 -16.43 52.39 9.85
C ILE A 291 -16.79 51.86 8.46
N ASN A 292 -15.83 51.92 7.53
CA ASN A 292 -15.99 51.34 6.19
C ASN A 292 -15.75 49.80 6.26
N ILE A 293 -16.83 49.05 6.39
CA ILE A 293 -16.82 47.57 6.49
C ILE A 293 -16.18 46.93 5.27
N ASP A 294 -16.47 47.39 4.05
CA ASP A 294 -15.92 46.83 2.82
C ASP A 294 -14.38 46.94 2.78
N ARG A 295 -13.83 47.99 3.39
CA ARG A 295 -12.39 48.14 3.54
C ARG A 295 -11.82 47.12 4.51
N ILE A 296 -12.46 46.86 5.65
CA ILE A 296 -12.07 45.88 6.61
C ILE A 296 -12.07 44.48 5.98
N VAL A 297 -13.16 44.14 5.30
CA VAL A 297 -13.29 42.83 4.62
C VAL A 297 -12.17 42.61 3.62
N ARG A 298 -11.87 43.65 2.79
CA ARG A 298 -10.75 43.55 1.84
C ARG A 298 -9.38 43.37 2.49
N GLU A 299 -9.12 44.06 3.61
CA GLU A 299 -7.84 43.87 4.33
C GLU A 299 -7.75 42.48 4.97
N ILE A 300 -8.84 41.96 5.56
CA ILE A 300 -8.88 40.58 6.07
C ILE A 300 -8.67 39.56 4.94
N ASP A 301 -9.24 39.80 3.74
CA ASP A 301 -9.06 38.88 2.61
C ASP A 301 -7.62 38.82 2.11
N LYS A 302 -6.83 39.86 2.29
CA LYS A 302 -5.40 39.91 1.94
C LYS A 302 -4.49 39.17 2.94
N LEU A 303 -4.95 38.86 4.14
CA LEU A 303 -4.14 38.15 5.14
C LEU A 303 -3.63 36.81 4.58
N ASN A 304 -2.36 36.51 4.78
CA ASN A 304 -1.71 35.29 4.34
C ASN A 304 -1.43 34.34 5.51
N SER A 305 -1.64 34.79 6.75
CA SER A 305 -1.51 34.00 7.97
C SER A 305 -2.52 34.44 9.02
N ILE A 306 -2.81 33.56 9.98
CA ILE A 306 -3.56 33.88 11.20
C ILE A 306 -2.71 34.65 12.20
N GLU A 307 -1.38 34.59 12.09
CA GLU A 307 -0.43 35.45 12.84
C GLU A 307 -0.07 36.65 11.98
N PHE A 308 -0.49 37.82 12.39
CA PHE A 308 -0.18 39.09 11.73
C PHE A 308 -0.16 40.23 12.74
N ASP A 309 0.50 41.31 12.36
CA ASP A 309 0.48 42.51 13.17
C ASP A 309 -0.85 43.25 13.00
N ILE A 310 -1.57 43.47 14.13
CA ILE A 310 -2.86 44.17 14.13
C ILE A 310 -2.75 45.62 13.64
N GLU A 311 -1.54 46.18 13.63
CA GLU A 311 -1.27 47.55 13.14
C GLU A 311 -1.52 47.69 11.63
N ILE A 312 -1.65 46.61 10.86
CA ILE A 312 -2.10 46.65 9.44
C ILE A 312 -3.49 47.30 9.30
N PHE A 313 -4.30 47.29 10.36
CA PHE A 313 -5.63 47.96 10.42
C PHE A 313 -5.57 49.38 10.93
N GLU A 314 -4.37 49.93 11.28
CA GLU A 314 -4.20 51.31 11.74
C GLU A 314 -4.88 52.33 10.81
N PRO A 315 -4.76 52.26 9.49
CA PRO A 315 -5.45 53.18 8.56
C PRO A 315 -6.99 53.15 8.65
N ILE A 316 -7.56 52.14 9.35
CA ILE A 316 -9.02 51.97 9.54
C ILE A 316 -9.42 52.51 10.92
N TYR A 317 -8.72 52.16 11.99
CA TYR A 317 -9.05 52.60 13.35
C TYR A 317 -8.41 53.96 13.69
N LYS A 318 -7.43 54.40 12.89
CA LYS A 318 -6.67 55.66 13.14
C LYS A 318 -6.17 55.70 14.61
N GLU A 319 -6.32 56.81 15.28
CA GLU A 319 -5.91 56.96 16.69
C GLU A 319 -6.98 56.50 17.70
N SER A 320 -8.08 55.91 17.27
CA SER A 320 -9.17 55.50 18.14
C SER A 320 -8.80 54.23 18.95
N LYS A 321 -8.43 54.39 20.21
CA LYS A 321 -8.13 53.29 21.14
C LYS A 321 -9.28 52.31 21.32
N SER A 322 -10.51 52.77 21.28
CA SER A 322 -11.70 51.91 21.40
C SER A 322 -11.86 50.95 20.21
N ILE A 323 -11.65 51.49 19.00
CA ILE A 323 -11.73 50.69 17.77
C ILE A 323 -10.56 49.72 17.67
N LYS A 324 -9.33 50.16 18.00
CA LYS A 324 -8.16 49.24 18.10
C LYS A 324 -8.44 48.07 19.02
N ARG A 325 -8.93 48.34 20.25
CA ARG A 325 -9.31 47.30 21.20
C ARG A 325 -10.42 46.35 20.70
N MET A 326 -11.32 46.86 19.88
CA MET A 326 -12.32 46.05 19.21
C MET A 326 -11.66 45.06 18.26
N PHE A 327 -10.72 45.50 17.41
CA PHE A 327 -9.99 44.61 16.50
C PHE A 327 -9.19 43.56 17.29
N GLU A 328 -8.47 43.95 18.35
CA GLU A 328 -7.71 43.04 19.22
C GLU A 328 -8.61 41.92 19.80
N LYS A 329 -9.76 42.32 20.36
CA LYS A 329 -10.74 41.37 20.92
C LYS A 329 -11.39 40.50 19.86
N SER A 330 -11.67 41.03 18.70
CA SER A 330 -12.20 40.27 17.57
C SER A 330 -11.21 39.24 17.06
N TYR A 331 -9.92 39.61 17.02
CA TYR A 331 -8.82 38.71 16.69
C TYR A 331 -8.71 37.56 17.68
N GLU A 332 -8.61 37.87 19.01
CA GLU A 332 -8.53 36.84 20.03
C GLU A 332 -9.69 35.85 19.99
N LYS A 333 -10.93 36.35 19.85
CA LYS A 333 -12.12 35.49 19.71
C LYS A 333 -12.12 34.69 18.39
N ALA A 334 -11.65 35.27 17.32
CA ALA A 334 -11.55 34.58 16.03
C ALA A 334 -10.54 33.41 16.12
N ILE A 335 -9.37 33.64 16.75
CA ILE A 335 -8.37 32.56 17.00
C ILE A 335 -9.00 31.45 17.85
N GLN A 336 -9.65 31.77 18.97
CA GLN A 336 -10.28 30.80 19.85
C GLN A 336 -11.34 29.96 19.11
N LYS A 337 -12.23 30.61 18.32
CA LYS A 337 -13.25 29.94 17.53
C LYS A 337 -12.63 29.08 16.41
N THR A 338 -11.61 29.56 15.73
CA THR A 338 -10.88 28.82 14.70
C THR A 338 -10.23 27.58 15.27
N ASN A 339 -9.54 27.72 16.42
CA ASN A 339 -8.91 26.58 17.11
C ASN A 339 -9.94 25.51 17.51
N ARG A 340 -11.09 25.93 18.08
CA ARG A 340 -12.18 25.01 18.42
C ARG A 340 -12.75 24.30 17.18
N THR A 341 -12.97 25.04 16.11
CA THR A 341 -13.49 24.49 14.85
C THR A 341 -12.48 23.52 14.22
N THR A 342 -11.18 23.83 14.32
CA THR A 342 -10.11 22.95 13.85
C THR A 342 -10.07 21.65 14.66
N TYR A 343 -10.20 21.72 16.00
CA TYR A 343 -10.30 20.53 16.83
C TYR A 343 -11.48 19.64 16.42
N GLN A 344 -12.67 20.23 16.27
CA GLN A 344 -13.87 19.49 15.85
C GLN A 344 -13.70 18.86 14.44
N ALA A 345 -13.01 19.54 13.53
CA ALA A 345 -12.70 19.01 12.20
C ALA A 345 -11.76 17.81 12.27
N MET A 346 -10.73 17.85 13.11
CA MET A 346 -9.78 16.74 13.30
C MET A 346 -10.44 15.56 14.01
N GLU A 347 -11.25 15.82 15.04
CA GLU A 347 -12.05 14.79 15.71
C GLU A 347 -13.00 14.09 14.76
N ALA A 348 -13.75 14.83 13.93
CA ALA A 348 -14.63 14.29 12.91
C ALA A 348 -13.87 13.45 11.87
N PHE A 349 -12.67 13.87 11.49
CA PHE A 349 -11.81 13.12 10.57
C PHE A 349 -11.40 11.76 11.14
N VAL A 350 -10.91 11.76 12.40
CA VAL A 350 -10.53 10.52 13.09
C VAL A 350 -11.72 9.59 13.25
N HIS A 351 -12.88 10.09 13.71
CA HIS A 351 -14.09 9.30 13.87
C HIS A 351 -14.57 8.71 12.54
N ASN A 352 -14.57 9.51 11.48
CA ASN A 352 -15.01 9.11 10.15
C ASN A 352 -14.18 7.93 9.61
N LEU A 353 -12.85 8.01 9.69
CA LEU A 353 -11.95 6.96 9.19
C LEU A 353 -11.99 5.67 10.02
N ASN A 354 -12.54 5.68 11.23
CA ASN A 354 -12.71 4.49 12.07
C ASN A 354 -14.11 3.89 12.05
N THR A 355 -15.13 4.61 11.53
CA THR A 355 -16.54 4.20 11.62
C THR A 355 -17.25 4.10 10.28
N MET A 356 -16.77 4.82 9.25
CA MET A 356 -17.41 4.82 7.93
C MET A 356 -16.84 3.72 7.04
N HIS A 357 -17.67 2.74 6.76
CA HIS A 357 -17.35 1.70 5.79
C HIS A 357 -17.46 2.26 4.38
N SER A 358 -16.43 2.12 3.57
CA SER A 358 -16.40 2.65 2.20
C SER A 358 -16.31 1.56 1.13
N ARG A 359 -16.18 0.30 1.54
CA ARG A 359 -16.06 -0.87 0.66
C ARG A 359 -16.76 -2.08 1.26
N ALA A 360 -17.04 -3.11 0.45
CA ALA A 360 -17.62 -4.37 0.89
C ALA A 360 -16.85 -5.00 2.05
N GLY A 361 -17.53 -5.79 2.90
CA GLY A 361 -16.92 -6.46 4.06
C GLY A 361 -16.79 -5.57 5.29
N ALA A 362 -17.61 -4.53 5.40
CA ALA A 362 -17.55 -3.55 6.50
C ALA A 362 -16.15 -2.90 6.64
N GLN A 363 -15.42 -2.78 5.53
CA GLN A 363 -14.05 -2.33 5.51
C GLN A 363 -13.93 -0.82 5.67
N VAL A 364 -13.27 -0.37 6.74
CA VAL A 364 -12.82 1.00 6.90
C VAL A 364 -11.53 1.23 6.07
N PRO A 365 -11.23 2.48 5.63
CA PRO A 365 -10.05 2.73 4.82
C PRO A 365 -8.75 2.47 5.58
N PHE A 366 -7.88 1.62 5.03
CA PHE A 366 -6.50 1.50 5.52
C PHE A 366 -5.73 2.76 5.14
N SER A 367 -5.70 3.71 6.07
CA SER A 367 -5.24 5.08 5.83
C SER A 367 -4.09 5.48 6.74
N SER A 368 -3.22 6.35 6.24
CA SER A 368 -2.15 6.99 7.01
C SER A 368 -2.02 8.47 6.66
N ILE A 369 -1.50 9.26 7.59
CA ILE A 369 -1.15 10.65 7.37
C ILE A 369 0.24 10.93 7.91
N ASN A 370 0.98 11.78 7.21
CA ASN A 370 2.28 12.29 7.64
C ASN A 370 2.12 13.78 7.99
N LEU A 371 2.63 14.22 9.13
CA LEU A 371 2.52 15.59 9.63
C LEU A 371 3.69 15.91 10.57
N GLY A 372 3.87 17.17 10.92
CA GLY A 372 4.84 17.59 11.95
C GLY A 372 5.79 18.70 11.51
N THR A 373 5.95 18.96 10.22
CA THR A 373 6.99 19.88 9.70
C THR A 373 6.47 21.25 9.29
N ASP A 374 5.17 21.46 9.15
CA ASP A 374 4.64 22.80 8.87
C ASP A 374 4.77 23.70 10.11
N THR A 375 5.62 24.73 9.99
CA THR A 375 5.89 25.71 11.05
C THR A 375 5.02 26.97 10.94
N SER A 376 4.10 27.04 9.97
CA SER A 376 3.09 28.11 9.92
C SER A 376 2.15 28.01 11.12
N ALA A 377 1.56 29.11 11.53
CA ALA A 377 0.60 29.12 12.62
C ALA A 377 -0.62 28.22 12.34
N GLU A 378 -1.04 28.18 11.09
CA GLU A 378 -2.11 27.35 10.57
C GLU A 378 -1.76 25.85 10.65
N GLY A 379 -0.58 25.48 10.12
CA GLY A 379 -0.11 24.09 10.16
C GLY A 379 0.11 23.59 11.58
N ARG A 380 0.71 24.41 12.45
CA ARG A 380 0.83 24.12 13.88
C ARG A 380 -0.53 23.89 14.55
N MET A 381 -1.55 24.69 14.19
CA MET A 381 -2.91 24.52 14.70
C MET A 381 -3.51 23.18 14.25
N VAL A 382 -3.28 22.77 13.00
CA VAL A 382 -3.69 21.45 12.48
C VAL A 382 -3.01 20.33 13.27
N ILE A 383 -1.67 20.34 13.36
CA ILE A 383 -0.88 19.29 14.05
C ILE A 383 -1.36 19.15 15.49
N LYS A 384 -1.44 20.26 16.22
CA LYS A 384 -1.85 20.28 17.63
C LYS A 384 -3.24 19.67 17.80
N ASN A 385 -4.23 20.12 17.03
CA ASN A 385 -5.61 19.66 17.20
C ASN A 385 -5.82 18.23 16.72
N PHE A 386 -5.07 17.77 15.70
CA PHE A 386 -5.06 16.36 15.31
C PHE A 386 -4.51 15.47 16.45
N LEU A 387 -3.38 15.83 17.04
CA LEU A 387 -2.80 15.08 18.16
C LEU A 387 -3.75 15.07 19.37
N LEU A 388 -4.37 16.20 19.70
CA LEU A 388 -5.34 16.27 20.82
C LEU A 388 -6.60 15.44 20.56
N SER A 389 -7.10 15.39 19.32
CA SER A 389 -8.25 14.54 18.99
C SER A 389 -7.89 13.05 19.04
N THR A 390 -6.68 12.69 18.63
CA THR A 390 -6.16 11.32 18.79
C THR A 390 -5.99 10.97 20.28
N ASP A 391 -5.48 11.87 21.11
CA ASP A 391 -5.35 11.67 22.55
C ASP A 391 -6.71 11.44 23.24
N ALA A 392 -7.74 12.17 22.84
CA ALA A 392 -9.10 11.98 23.32
C ALA A 392 -9.66 10.58 22.97
N GLY A 393 -9.32 10.06 21.80
CA GLY A 393 -9.81 8.76 21.31
C GLY A 393 -11.22 8.85 20.70
N LEU A 394 -11.83 7.69 20.47
CA LEU A 394 -13.21 7.60 19.97
C LEU A 394 -14.22 7.81 21.12
N GLY A 395 -15.51 7.79 20.78
CA GLY A 395 -16.62 8.21 21.66
C GLY A 395 -16.66 7.64 23.08
N LYS A 396 -16.04 6.49 23.33
CA LYS A 396 -15.88 5.89 24.68
C LYS A 396 -14.42 5.84 25.12
N GLY A 397 -13.54 6.64 24.48
CA GLY A 397 -12.11 6.68 24.79
C GLY A 397 -11.31 5.54 24.14
N GLU A 398 -11.88 4.80 23.17
CA GLU A 398 -11.16 3.76 22.46
C GLU A 398 -9.99 4.37 21.65
N THR A 399 -8.91 3.61 21.50
CA THR A 399 -7.78 4.02 20.67
C THR A 399 -8.18 3.95 19.20
N PRO A 400 -8.10 5.06 18.43
CA PRO A 400 -8.35 5.03 17.00
C PRO A 400 -7.24 4.23 16.29
N ILE A 401 -7.63 3.37 15.35
CA ILE A 401 -6.70 2.58 14.54
C ILE A 401 -6.25 3.40 13.32
N PHE A 402 -7.17 4.15 12.72
CA PHE A 402 -6.95 4.95 11.54
C PHE A 402 -7.22 6.45 11.79
N PRO A 403 -6.53 7.33 11.07
CA PRO A 403 -5.37 7.03 10.21
C PRO A 403 -4.15 6.65 11.06
N VAL A 404 -3.31 5.72 10.56
CA VAL A 404 -1.96 5.54 11.10
C VAL A 404 -1.24 6.87 10.97
N SER A 405 -1.06 7.58 12.07
CA SER A 405 -0.41 8.88 12.05
C SER A 405 1.10 8.74 12.19
N ILE A 406 1.83 9.52 11.41
CA ILE A 406 3.28 9.49 11.31
C ILE A 406 3.80 10.90 11.55
N PHE A 407 4.49 11.09 12.68
CA PHE A 407 5.09 12.37 13.02
C PHE A 407 6.50 12.46 12.41
N LYS A 408 6.69 13.44 11.54
CA LYS A 408 7.97 13.71 10.89
C LYS A 408 8.87 14.48 11.83
N VAL A 409 10.02 13.91 12.19
CA VAL A 409 11.04 14.52 13.06
C VAL A 409 12.16 15.08 12.20
N LYS A 410 12.50 16.36 12.42
CA LYS A 410 13.57 17.07 11.69
C LYS A 410 14.25 18.08 12.58
N GLU A 411 15.61 18.09 12.59
CA GLU A 411 16.41 19.13 13.23
C GLU A 411 16.13 20.50 12.60
N GLY A 412 16.13 21.55 13.43
CA GLY A 412 15.79 22.92 13.02
C GLY A 412 14.28 23.15 12.82
N VAL A 413 13.44 22.13 13.01
CA VAL A 413 11.97 22.21 12.84
C VAL A 413 11.23 21.85 14.13
N ASN A 414 11.53 20.67 14.72
CA ASN A 414 10.78 20.17 15.87
C ASN A 414 11.58 19.27 16.84
N TYR A 415 12.87 19.05 16.62
CA TYR A 415 13.66 18.10 17.42
C TYR A 415 14.35 18.76 18.62
N ASN A 416 14.90 19.96 18.47
CA ASN A 416 15.63 20.68 19.51
C ASN A 416 14.70 21.61 20.29
N PRO A 417 14.99 21.94 21.55
CA PRO A 417 14.15 22.80 22.37
C PRO A 417 13.85 24.19 21.77
N GLU A 418 14.78 24.73 20.98
CA GLU A 418 14.64 26.01 20.29
C GLU A 418 13.83 25.93 18.98
N ASP A 419 13.54 24.74 18.49
CA ASP A 419 12.81 24.54 17.24
C ASP A 419 11.34 24.97 17.39
N LYS A 420 10.80 25.60 16.35
CA LYS A 420 9.46 26.21 16.40
C LYS A 420 8.34 25.21 16.71
N ASN A 421 8.45 23.95 16.28
CA ASN A 421 7.47 22.89 16.52
C ASN A 421 7.91 21.91 17.63
N TYR A 422 8.87 22.26 18.48
CA TYR A 422 9.34 21.38 19.56
C TYR A 422 8.22 20.99 20.54
N ASP A 423 7.34 21.92 20.89
CA ASP A 423 6.17 21.66 21.74
C ASP A 423 5.23 20.62 21.12
N LEU A 424 5.12 20.59 19.81
CA LEU A 424 4.31 19.60 19.07
C LEU A 424 4.98 18.22 19.04
N PHE A 425 6.32 18.16 18.97
CA PHE A 425 7.06 16.91 19.14
C PHE A 425 6.85 16.32 20.54
N LYS A 426 6.92 17.14 21.59
CA LYS A 426 6.62 16.71 22.97
C LYS A 426 5.18 16.19 23.09
N LEU A 427 4.23 16.87 22.47
CA LEU A 427 2.84 16.43 22.43
C LEU A 427 2.70 15.10 21.69
N ALA A 428 3.37 14.92 20.54
CA ALA A 428 3.36 13.68 19.79
C ALA A 428 3.90 12.50 20.60
N CYS A 429 5.00 12.68 21.34
CA CYS A 429 5.53 11.67 22.27
C CYS A 429 4.52 11.29 23.34
N LYS A 430 3.86 12.28 23.95
CA LYS A 430 2.82 12.05 24.97
C LYS A 430 1.63 11.26 24.42
N VAL A 431 1.17 11.62 23.23
CA VAL A 431 0.02 10.96 22.58
C VAL A 431 0.39 9.53 22.19
N SER A 432 1.57 9.32 21.60
CA SER A 432 2.06 8.00 21.21
C SER A 432 2.21 7.06 22.41
N ALA A 433 2.74 7.56 23.53
CA ALA A 433 2.84 6.81 24.78
C ALA A 433 1.48 6.30 25.31
N LYS A 434 0.38 6.95 24.95
CA LYS A 434 -0.98 6.58 25.37
C LYS A 434 -1.75 5.78 24.32
N ARG A 435 -1.53 6.07 23.03
CA ARG A 435 -2.41 5.64 21.93
C ARG A 435 -1.75 4.75 20.88
N LEU A 436 -0.49 4.36 21.02
CA LEU A 436 0.34 3.68 20.00
C LEU A 436 0.73 4.54 18.78
N PHE A 437 0.01 5.60 18.51
CA PHE A 437 0.26 6.55 17.43
C PHE A 437 0.40 7.97 17.99
N PRO A 438 1.18 8.84 17.32
CA PRO A 438 1.86 8.64 16.05
C PRO A 438 3.11 7.75 16.14
N ASN A 439 3.45 7.10 15.00
CA ASN A 439 4.79 6.60 14.73
C ASN A 439 5.72 7.76 14.36
N PHE A 440 7.04 7.52 14.30
CA PHE A 440 8.02 8.58 14.05
C PHE A 440 8.85 8.30 12.80
N SER A 441 8.89 9.28 11.90
CA SER A 441 9.71 9.27 10.70
C SER A 441 10.83 10.29 10.85
N PHE A 442 12.08 9.86 10.61
CA PHE A 442 13.26 10.69 10.81
C PHE A 442 13.78 11.20 9.47
N LEU A 443 13.51 12.47 9.19
CA LEU A 443 13.85 13.09 7.90
C LEU A 443 15.37 13.29 7.74
N ASP A 444 16.10 13.41 8.85
CA ASP A 444 17.55 13.62 8.85
C ASP A 444 18.36 12.35 8.52
N ALA A 445 17.72 11.19 8.40
CA ALA A 445 18.42 9.99 7.94
C ALA A 445 19.01 10.23 6.54
N PRO A 446 20.32 9.91 6.29
CA PRO A 446 21.00 10.29 5.04
C PRO A 446 20.28 9.82 3.77
N PHE A 447 19.67 8.63 3.79
CA PHE A 447 18.92 8.10 2.66
C PHE A 447 17.55 8.80 2.43
N ASN A 448 17.04 9.57 3.39
CA ASN A 448 15.88 10.44 3.23
C ASN A 448 16.32 11.83 2.75
N LEU A 449 17.43 12.37 3.28
CA LEU A 449 17.99 13.65 2.84
C LEU A 449 18.48 13.64 1.39
N ALA A 450 18.84 12.48 0.85
CA ALA A 450 19.33 12.36 -0.52
C ALA A 450 18.34 12.89 -1.59
N PHE A 451 17.06 12.96 -1.27
CA PHE A 451 15.99 13.44 -2.17
C PHE A 451 15.34 14.75 -1.70
N TYR A 452 15.68 15.20 -0.50
CA TYR A 452 15.09 16.39 0.10
C TYR A 452 15.65 17.68 -0.54
N GLN A 453 14.73 18.59 -0.86
CA GLN A 453 15.03 19.95 -1.29
C GLN A 453 14.56 20.93 -0.22
N GLU A 454 15.46 21.77 0.27
CA GLU A 454 15.13 22.73 1.31
C GLU A 454 13.99 23.66 0.89
N GLY A 455 13.01 23.83 1.80
CA GLY A 455 11.81 24.64 1.54
C GLY A 455 10.74 23.98 0.67
N ASN A 456 10.98 22.76 0.18
CA ASN A 456 10.01 22.01 -0.61
C ASN A 456 9.50 20.78 0.15
N TYR A 457 8.41 20.94 0.91
CA TYR A 457 7.80 19.86 1.69
C TYR A 457 7.33 18.66 0.84
N LYS A 458 7.11 18.83 -0.47
CA LYS A 458 6.72 17.75 -1.38
C LYS A 458 7.86 16.74 -1.61
N THR A 459 9.09 17.10 -1.26
CA THR A 459 10.26 16.22 -1.34
C THR A 459 10.63 15.58 0.00
N GLU A 460 9.88 15.85 1.06
CA GLU A 460 10.00 15.16 2.34
C GLU A 460 9.50 13.72 2.21
N VAL A 461 10.20 12.78 2.86
CA VAL A 461 9.73 11.40 2.87
C VAL A 461 8.34 11.30 3.50
N GLY A 462 7.46 10.52 2.87
CA GLY A 462 6.18 10.11 3.42
C GLY A 462 6.08 8.58 3.41
N TYR A 463 5.69 7.99 4.53
CA TYR A 463 5.44 6.56 4.60
C TYR A 463 3.96 6.27 4.36
N MET A 464 3.69 5.12 3.71
CA MET A 464 2.34 4.65 3.37
C MET A 464 2.02 3.39 4.17
N GLY A 465 0.81 3.32 4.72
CA GLY A 465 0.40 2.19 5.55
C GLY A 465 1.35 1.97 6.71
N CYS A 466 1.84 0.73 6.86
CA CYS A 466 2.71 0.38 7.97
C CYS A 466 4.20 0.68 7.73
N ARG A 467 4.72 0.69 6.48
CA ARG A 467 6.16 0.90 6.22
C ARG A 467 6.57 1.24 4.80
N THR A 468 5.67 1.21 3.83
CA THR A 468 6.02 1.43 2.41
C THR A 468 6.56 2.84 2.19
N ARG A 469 7.66 2.94 1.45
CA ARG A 469 8.38 4.17 1.14
C ARG A 469 8.56 4.30 -0.36
N LEU A 470 8.39 5.49 -0.89
CA LEU A 470 8.58 5.78 -2.30
C LEU A 470 9.22 7.16 -2.44
N MET A 471 10.51 7.22 -2.78
CA MET A 471 11.28 8.46 -2.84
C MET A 471 11.92 8.72 -4.20
N SER A 472 12.50 7.71 -4.84
CA SER A 472 13.16 7.86 -6.14
C SER A 472 12.22 7.50 -7.28
N ASP A 473 12.41 8.16 -8.43
CA ASP A 473 11.79 7.80 -9.69
C ASP A 473 12.86 7.77 -10.77
N VAL A 474 13.24 6.56 -11.21
CA VAL A 474 14.27 6.39 -12.24
C VAL A 474 13.77 6.80 -13.62
N THR A 475 12.44 6.91 -13.79
CA THR A 475 11.81 7.28 -15.07
C THR A 475 11.64 8.80 -15.22
N ASP A 476 11.76 9.57 -14.12
CA ASP A 476 11.68 11.03 -14.11
C ASP A 476 12.59 11.62 -13.03
N LEU A 477 13.87 11.72 -13.33
CA LEU A 477 14.89 12.24 -12.42
C LEU A 477 14.69 13.72 -12.03
N ASN A 478 13.92 14.45 -12.80
CA ASN A 478 13.66 15.89 -12.56
C ASN A 478 12.49 16.12 -11.58
N ASN A 479 11.66 15.11 -11.33
CA ASN A 479 10.49 15.22 -10.48
C ASN A 479 10.50 14.15 -9.38
N GLN A 480 11.26 14.42 -8.33
CA GLN A 480 11.45 13.52 -7.18
C GLN A 480 10.47 13.84 -6.03
N THR A 481 9.17 14.03 -6.34
CA THR A 481 8.14 14.26 -5.32
C THR A 481 7.61 12.97 -4.73
N THR A 482 7.13 13.03 -3.49
CA THR A 482 6.58 11.88 -2.76
C THR A 482 5.14 11.58 -3.17
N GLY A 483 4.36 12.62 -3.44
CA GLY A 483 2.91 12.51 -3.73
C GLY A 483 2.60 12.15 -5.19
N GLY A 484 1.33 11.81 -5.43
CA GLY A 484 0.81 11.57 -6.77
C GLY A 484 1.23 10.25 -7.42
N ARG A 485 1.82 9.30 -6.67
CA ARG A 485 2.22 7.97 -7.13
C ARG A 485 2.24 6.97 -5.98
N GLY A 486 2.43 5.69 -6.27
CA GLY A 486 2.34 4.66 -5.26
C GLY A 486 3.11 3.39 -5.57
N ASN A 487 2.95 2.38 -4.72
CA ASN A 487 3.45 1.03 -4.96
C ASN A 487 2.44 0.26 -5.82
N LEU A 488 2.91 -0.39 -6.87
CA LEU A 488 2.08 -1.17 -7.78
C LEU A 488 1.80 -2.56 -7.26
N SER A 489 2.85 -3.25 -6.80
CA SER A 489 2.77 -4.62 -6.30
C SER A 489 4.04 -5.02 -5.59
N PHE A 490 3.95 -6.05 -4.74
CA PHE A 490 5.12 -6.62 -4.11
C PHE A 490 5.02 -8.15 -3.97
N THR A 491 6.19 -8.80 -3.94
CA THR A 491 6.34 -10.24 -3.79
C THR A 491 7.53 -10.53 -2.88
N SER A 492 7.33 -11.40 -1.89
CA SER A 492 8.33 -11.69 -0.87
C SER A 492 8.99 -13.04 -1.08
N ILE A 493 10.30 -13.09 -0.83
CA ILE A 493 11.14 -14.27 -0.93
C ILE A 493 11.24 -14.96 0.44
N ASN A 494 11.14 -16.28 0.47
CA ASN A 494 11.43 -17.11 1.62
C ASN A 494 12.94 -17.30 1.75
N LEU A 495 13.60 -16.32 2.38
CA LEU A 495 15.06 -16.33 2.55
C LEU A 495 15.54 -17.50 3.44
N PRO A 496 14.87 -17.88 4.55
CA PRO A 496 15.22 -19.04 5.36
C PRO A 496 15.31 -20.34 4.56
N ARG A 497 14.41 -20.59 3.62
CA ARG A 497 14.43 -21.80 2.81
C ARG A 497 15.70 -21.95 1.99
N ILE A 498 16.16 -20.88 1.35
CA ILE A 498 17.42 -20.87 0.59
C ILE A 498 18.58 -21.13 1.56
N ALA A 499 18.54 -20.50 2.72
CA ALA A 499 19.56 -20.69 3.76
C ALA A 499 19.60 -22.11 4.34
N ILE A 500 18.44 -22.75 4.55
CA ILE A 500 18.37 -24.14 5.03
C ILE A 500 19.03 -25.10 4.03
N ARG A 501 18.76 -24.93 2.74
CA ARG A 501 19.33 -25.79 1.68
C ARG A 501 20.85 -25.69 1.57
N ASN A 502 21.42 -24.53 1.86
CA ASN A 502 22.83 -24.21 1.66
C ASN A 502 23.64 -24.07 2.95
N GLY A 503 23.00 -24.10 4.11
CA GLY A 503 23.58 -23.84 5.39
C GLY A 503 24.06 -25.12 6.12
N ILE A 504 24.48 -24.89 7.36
CA ILE A 504 24.98 -25.96 8.26
C ILE A 504 23.87 -26.56 9.13
N CYS A 505 22.67 -26.02 9.12
CA CYS A 505 21.59 -26.36 10.08
C CYS A 505 21.10 -27.81 9.95
N LEU A 506 21.22 -28.43 8.78
CA LEU A 506 20.86 -29.83 8.52
C LEU A 506 21.99 -30.80 8.89
N LYS A 507 23.17 -30.30 9.31
CA LYS A 507 24.37 -31.08 9.65
C LYS A 507 24.93 -31.92 8.50
N GLU A 508 24.58 -31.63 7.29
CA GLU A 508 25.11 -32.26 6.08
C GLU A 508 26.42 -31.59 5.63
N ARG A 509 26.71 -30.40 6.13
CA ARG A 509 27.86 -29.56 5.80
C ARG A 509 28.50 -29.02 7.08
N GLU A 510 29.83 -28.88 7.07
CA GLU A 510 30.56 -28.16 8.10
C GLU A 510 30.59 -26.64 7.90
N LYS A 511 30.50 -26.21 6.65
CA LYS A 511 30.42 -24.80 6.25
C LYS A 511 29.29 -24.60 5.27
N ALA A 512 28.66 -23.42 5.31
CA ALA A 512 27.66 -23.04 4.35
C ALA A 512 28.24 -22.92 2.93
N ASP A 513 27.49 -23.40 1.95
CA ASP A 513 27.78 -23.20 0.51
C ASP A 513 27.28 -21.82 0.08
N MET A 514 28.11 -20.82 0.32
CA MET A 514 27.72 -19.43 0.04
C MET A 514 27.60 -19.15 -1.46
N ASP A 515 28.39 -19.81 -2.30
CA ASP A 515 28.32 -19.61 -3.75
C ASP A 515 26.97 -20.12 -4.28
N ASN A 516 26.53 -21.29 -3.85
CA ASN A 516 25.22 -21.81 -4.24
C ASN A 516 24.07 -21.03 -3.59
N PHE A 517 24.24 -20.55 -2.35
CA PHE A 517 23.27 -19.67 -1.68
C PHE A 517 23.00 -18.41 -2.50
N TYR A 518 24.03 -17.68 -2.91
CA TYR A 518 23.87 -16.47 -3.72
C TYR A 518 23.35 -16.75 -5.11
N LYS A 519 23.68 -17.91 -5.70
CA LYS A 519 23.12 -18.34 -6.97
C LYS A 519 21.62 -18.59 -6.86
N GLU A 520 21.19 -19.41 -5.88
CA GLU A 520 19.76 -19.66 -5.65
C GLU A 520 18.99 -18.38 -5.31
N LEU A 521 19.58 -17.47 -4.52
CA LEU A 521 18.98 -16.18 -4.22
C LEU A 521 18.84 -15.32 -5.46
N ALA A 522 19.85 -15.28 -6.33
CA ALA A 522 19.80 -14.59 -7.60
C ALA A 522 18.71 -15.13 -8.52
N ASP A 523 18.64 -16.46 -8.67
CA ASP A 523 17.63 -17.14 -9.48
C ASP A 523 16.20 -16.86 -8.95
N MET A 524 16.03 -16.83 -7.62
CA MET A 524 14.75 -16.49 -6.98
C MET A 524 14.37 -15.02 -7.18
N MET A 525 15.34 -14.12 -7.10
CA MET A 525 15.11 -12.70 -7.39
C MET A 525 14.73 -12.48 -8.85
N ASP A 526 15.35 -13.19 -9.79
CA ASP A 526 15.00 -13.14 -11.21
C ASP A 526 13.56 -13.67 -11.45
N LEU A 527 13.16 -14.74 -10.75
CA LEU A 527 11.80 -15.25 -10.78
C LEU A 527 10.79 -14.20 -10.29
N VAL A 528 11.08 -13.53 -9.17
CA VAL A 528 10.21 -12.49 -8.60
C VAL A 528 10.16 -11.27 -9.51
N ARG A 529 11.28 -10.83 -10.08
CA ARG A 529 11.31 -9.76 -11.10
C ARG A 529 10.38 -10.09 -12.27
N ASP A 530 10.49 -11.29 -12.83
CA ASP A 530 9.66 -11.72 -13.96
C ASP A 530 8.17 -11.77 -13.58
N GLN A 531 7.86 -12.19 -12.36
CA GLN A 531 6.49 -12.22 -11.85
C GLN A 531 5.92 -10.81 -11.66
N LEU A 532 6.71 -9.88 -11.12
CA LEU A 532 6.31 -8.47 -10.97
C LEU A 532 6.09 -7.80 -12.33
N LEU A 533 6.94 -8.08 -13.32
CA LEU A 533 6.76 -7.61 -14.69
C LEU A 533 5.47 -8.17 -15.32
N GLU A 534 5.17 -9.45 -15.12
CA GLU A 534 3.91 -10.03 -15.61
C GLU A 534 2.69 -9.33 -14.98
N ARG A 535 2.72 -9.07 -13.67
CA ARG A 535 1.66 -8.33 -12.98
C ARG A 535 1.56 -6.89 -13.47
N PHE A 536 2.67 -6.23 -13.71
CA PHE A 536 2.74 -4.89 -14.28
C PHE A 536 2.06 -4.83 -15.66
N GLU A 537 2.28 -5.83 -16.53
CA GLU A 537 1.60 -5.91 -17.84
C GLU A 537 0.08 -6.04 -17.68
N VAL A 538 -0.39 -6.83 -16.70
CA VAL A 538 -1.82 -6.92 -16.39
C VAL A 538 -2.38 -5.56 -15.97
N GLN A 539 -1.67 -4.84 -15.10
CA GLN A 539 -2.06 -3.50 -14.66
C GLN A 539 -2.07 -2.51 -15.83
N CYS A 540 -1.02 -2.49 -16.64
CA CYS A 540 -0.92 -1.63 -17.83
C CYS A 540 -1.99 -1.92 -18.89
N SER A 541 -2.52 -3.15 -18.93
CA SER A 541 -3.58 -3.54 -19.87
C SER A 541 -4.95 -2.93 -19.56
N LYS A 542 -5.12 -2.36 -18.38
CA LYS A 542 -6.35 -1.69 -17.96
C LYS A 542 -6.49 -0.31 -18.60
N HIS A 543 -7.65 0.32 -18.38
CA HIS A 543 -7.99 1.64 -18.89
C HIS A 543 -8.30 2.61 -17.74
N SER A 544 -8.27 3.92 -18.01
CA SER A 544 -8.54 4.93 -16.99
C SER A 544 -9.92 4.79 -16.35
N TYR A 545 -10.94 4.43 -17.12
CA TYR A 545 -12.31 4.22 -16.61
C TYR A 545 -12.45 3.05 -15.63
N ASN A 546 -11.45 2.16 -15.53
CA ASN A 546 -11.43 1.11 -14.50
C ASN A 546 -11.09 1.65 -13.11
N PHE A 547 -10.50 2.87 -13.05
CA PHE A 547 -10.05 3.52 -11.84
C PHE A 547 -10.47 5.00 -11.86
N PRO A 548 -11.80 5.28 -11.80
CA PRO A 548 -12.35 6.61 -12.06
C PRO A 548 -11.91 7.65 -11.04
N PHE A 549 -11.67 7.28 -9.80
CA PHE A 549 -11.18 8.21 -8.78
C PHE A 549 -9.66 8.35 -8.80
N LEU A 550 -8.95 7.23 -8.78
CA LEU A 550 -7.49 7.20 -8.75
C LEU A 550 -6.86 7.93 -9.96
N LEU A 551 -7.41 7.69 -11.16
CA LEU A 551 -6.86 8.22 -12.40
C LEU A 551 -7.62 9.43 -12.90
N GLU A 552 -8.93 9.35 -13.14
CA GLU A 552 -9.68 10.44 -13.79
C GLU A 552 -9.82 11.69 -12.93
N GLN A 553 -9.66 11.58 -11.59
CA GLN A 553 -9.59 12.74 -10.70
C GLN A 553 -8.15 13.21 -10.42
N GLY A 554 -7.15 12.58 -11.04
CA GLY A 554 -5.75 12.98 -10.91
C GLY A 554 -5.12 12.69 -9.54
N VAL A 555 -5.63 11.72 -8.78
CA VAL A 555 -4.99 11.24 -7.54
C VAL A 555 -3.63 10.66 -7.89
N TRP A 556 -3.56 9.80 -8.91
CA TRP A 556 -2.30 9.48 -9.57
C TRP A 556 -1.92 10.64 -10.49
N ALA A 557 -0.69 11.15 -10.35
CA ALA A 557 -0.22 12.30 -11.09
C ALA A 557 -0.40 12.09 -12.60
N ASP A 558 -0.96 13.10 -13.28
CA ASP A 558 -1.26 13.10 -14.72
C ASP A 558 -2.35 12.09 -15.18
N GLY A 559 -3.01 11.40 -14.25
CA GLY A 559 -4.10 10.49 -14.56
C GLY A 559 -5.29 11.18 -15.25
N ASP A 560 -5.59 12.40 -14.83
CA ASP A 560 -6.62 13.27 -15.40
C ASP A 560 -6.35 13.74 -16.84
N LYS A 561 -5.14 13.54 -17.34
CA LYS A 561 -4.75 13.83 -18.73
C LYS A 561 -4.99 12.66 -19.68
N LEU A 562 -5.30 11.46 -19.16
CA LEU A 562 -5.60 10.29 -19.98
C LEU A 562 -6.99 10.37 -20.60
N LYS A 563 -7.12 9.88 -21.83
CA LYS A 563 -8.42 9.61 -22.43
C LYS A 563 -8.97 8.28 -21.90
N PRO A 564 -10.30 8.07 -21.84
CA PRO A 564 -10.91 6.87 -21.25
C PRO A 564 -10.40 5.53 -21.79
N ASN A 565 -9.94 5.50 -23.03
CA ASN A 565 -9.42 4.27 -23.69
C ASN A 565 -7.90 4.15 -23.66
N ASP A 566 -7.19 5.11 -23.09
CA ASP A 566 -5.73 5.04 -23.01
C ASP A 566 -5.29 3.93 -22.04
N ARG A 567 -4.19 3.26 -22.39
CA ARG A 567 -3.53 2.27 -21.53
C ARG A 567 -2.72 2.97 -20.45
N LEU A 568 -2.47 2.28 -19.34
CA LEU A 568 -1.95 2.93 -18.14
C LEU A 568 -0.42 2.96 -18.02
N ARG A 569 0.34 2.38 -18.96
CA ARG A 569 1.79 2.23 -18.86
C ARG A 569 2.52 3.56 -18.62
N LYS A 570 2.15 4.63 -19.33
CA LYS A 570 2.75 5.97 -19.17
C LYS A 570 2.75 6.47 -17.73
N LEU A 571 1.69 6.15 -16.99
CA LEU A 571 1.53 6.57 -15.59
C LEU A 571 2.12 5.56 -14.63
N LEU A 572 1.83 4.28 -14.83
CA LEU A 572 2.21 3.24 -13.88
C LEU A 572 3.72 3.00 -13.82
N LYS A 573 4.50 3.37 -14.86
CA LYS A 573 5.97 3.32 -14.81
C LYS A 573 6.58 4.14 -13.66
N HIS A 574 5.87 5.17 -13.18
CA HIS A 574 6.29 6.00 -12.05
C HIS A 574 6.05 5.34 -10.69
N GLY A 575 5.27 4.27 -10.63
CA GLY A 575 5.08 3.46 -9.43
C GLY A 575 6.20 2.45 -9.20
N SER A 576 6.26 1.87 -8.00
CA SER A 576 7.29 0.88 -7.66
C SER A 576 6.81 -0.56 -7.80
N LEU A 577 7.73 -1.42 -8.25
CA LEU A 577 7.64 -2.88 -8.24
C LEU A 577 8.57 -3.38 -7.15
N THR A 578 8.05 -4.07 -6.14
CA THR A 578 8.81 -4.25 -4.91
C THR A 578 9.10 -5.71 -4.61
N LEU A 579 10.38 -6.02 -4.40
CA LEU A 579 10.84 -7.29 -3.86
C LEU A 579 10.88 -7.20 -2.35
N GLY A 580 10.40 -8.23 -1.66
CA GLY A 580 10.44 -8.32 -0.21
C GLY A 580 11.16 -9.56 0.27
N PHE A 581 11.44 -9.64 1.56
CA PHE A 581 12.05 -10.80 2.21
C PHE A 581 11.56 -10.98 3.64
N ILE A 582 11.63 -12.21 4.12
CA ILE A 582 11.28 -12.62 5.50
C ILE A 582 12.43 -13.42 6.08
N GLY A 583 12.65 -13.33 7.40
CA GLY A 583 13.42 -14.31 8.16
C GLY A 583 14.94 -14.19 8.00
N LEU A 584 15.49 -12.97 7.98
CA LEU A 584 16.96 -12.82 7.95
C LEU A 584 17.63 -13.49 9.15
N ALA A 585 17.06 -13.36 10.34
CA ALA A 585 17.61 -13.97 11.54
C ALA A 585 17.70 -15.49 11.43
N GLU A 586 16.63 -16.16 11.01
CA GLU A 586 16.57 -17.60 10.78
C GLU A 586 17.49 -18.04 9.63
N SER A 587 17.62 -17.21 8.60
CA SER A 587 18.56 -17.46 7.49
C SER A 587 20.01 -17.50 7.97
N LEU A 588 20.41 -16.51 8.77
CA LEU A 588 21.75 -16.48 9.36
C LEU A 588 21.98 -17.65 10.33
N LYS A 589 20.96 -18.01 11.14
CA LYS A 589 21.00 -19.22 11.97
C LYS A 589 21.19 -20.48 11.15
N ALA A 590 20.52 -20.60 10.01
CA ALA A 590 20.67 -21.75 9.13
C ALA A 590 22.04 -21.80 8.47
N LEU A 591 22.60 -20.65 8.05
CA LEU A 591 23.89 -20.55 7.38
C LEU A 591 25.06 -20.77 8.32
N ILE A 592 25.12 -20.05 9.45
CA ILE A 592 26.30 -19.99 10.33
C ILE A 592 26.01 -20.24 11.83
N GLY A 593 24.79 -20.61 12.18
CA GLY A 593 24.40 -20.96 13.56
C GLY A 593 24.09 -19.77 14.48
N LYS A 594 24.29 -18.52 14.03
CA LYS A 594 24.04 -17.30 14.81
C LYS A 594 23.27 -16.30 13.97
N HIS A 595 22.39 -15.51 14.59
CA HIS A 595 21.75 -14.38 13.90
C HIS A 595 22.49 -13.05 14.14
N HIS A 596 22.13 -12.03 13.41
CA HIS A 596 22.81 -10.74 13.30
C HIS A 596 22.97 -9.97 14.64
N ALA A 597 22.12 -10.21 15.64
CA ALA A 597 22.31 -9.61 16.96
C ALA A 597 23.19 -10.43 17.92
N GLU A 598 23.62 -11.65 17.52
CA GLU A 598 24.44 -12.53 18.36
C GLU A 598 25.95 -12.42 18.06
N SER A 599 26.34 -11.93 16.86
CA SER A 599 27.74 -11.74 16.52
C SER A 599 27.94 -10.74 15.38
N GLU A 600 29.07 -10.05 15.38
CA GLU A 600 29.48 -9.13 14.33
C GLU A 600 29.62 -9.82 12.95
N GLU A 601 30.11 -11.07 12.94
CA GLU A 601 30.21 -11.88 11.72
C GLU A 601 28.82 -12.09 11.09
N ALA A 602 27.82 -12.44 11.90
CA ALA A 602 26.45 -12.63 11.43
C ALA A 602 25.83 -11.30 10.97
N GLN A 603 26.11 -10.18 11.67
CA GLN A 603 25.66 -8.86 11.24
C GLN A 603 26.28 -8.49 9.90
N LYS A 604 27.57 -8.69 9.73
CA LYS A 604 28.25 -8.42 8.46
C LYS A 604 27.67 -9.24 7.32
N LEU A 605 27.48 -10.54 7.52
CA LEU A 605 26.87 -11.43 6.53
C LEU A 605 25.43 -11.01 6.21
N GLY A 606 24.65 -10.62 7.22
CA GLY A 606 23.30 -10.11 7.01
C GLY A 606 23.26 -8.86 6.12
N LEU A 607 24.16 -7.91 6.36
CA LEU A 607 24.30 -6.70 5.54
C LEU A 607 24.77 -7.02 4.11
N GLU A 608 25.67 -8.00 3.94
CA GLU A 608 26.11 -8.46 2.62
C GLU A 608 24.94 -9.09 1.83
N ILE A 609 24.12 -9.94 2.46
CA ILE A 609 22.96 -10.58 1.82
C ILE A 609 21.93 -9.52 1.39
N ILE A 610 21.53 -8.63 2.29
CA ILE A 610 20.54 -7.61 1.96
C ILE A 610 21.11 -6.56 1.00
N GLY A 611 22.39 -6.23 1.11
CA GLY A 611 23.11 -5.40 0.15
C GLY A 611 23.15 -5.99 -1.27
N PHE A 612 23.36 -7.31 -1.37
CA PHE A 612 23.25 -8.03 -2.64
C PHE A 612 21.85 -7.93 -3.25
N MET A 613 20.80 -8.15 -2.43
CA MET A 613 19.42 -8.02 -2.88
C MET A 613 19.11 -6.58 -3.36
N ARG A 614 19.56 -5.56 -2.61
CA ARG A 614 19.37 -4.17 -2.99
C ARG A 614 20.06 -3.84 -4.31
N LYS A 615 21.33 -4.23 -4.47
CA LYS A 615 22.08 -4.01 -5.71
C LYS A 615 21.36 -4.60 -6.92
N ARG A 616 20.83 -5.81 -6.82
CA ARG A 616 20.07 -6.42 -7.92
C ARG A 616 18.78 -5.66 -8.24
N CYS A 617 18.07 -5.14 -7.24
CA CYS A 617 16.92 -4.27 -7.50
C CYS A 617 17.31 -3.01 -8.28
N ASP A 618 18.43 -2.39 -7.93
CA ASP A 618 18.96 -1.22 -8.64
C ASP A 618 19.39 -1.57 -10.08
N GLU A 619 19.94 -2.76 -10.31
CA GLU A 619 20.27 -3.29 -11.65
C GLU A 619 19.00 -3.52 -12.49
N TYR A 620 17.95 -4.12 -11.90
CA TYR A 620 16.65 -4.28 -12.57
C TYR A 620 16.03 -2.93 -12.93
N SER A 621 16.12 -1.93 -12.04
CA SER A 621 15.62 -0.59 -12.31
C SER A 621 16.28 0.02 -13.55
N LYS A 622 17.61 -0.11 -13.67
CA LYS A 622 18.36 0.35 -14.85
C LYS A 622 18.00 -0.44 -16.10
N GLN A 623 17.91 -1.76 -15.98
CA GLN A 623 17.65 -2.65 -17.12
C GLN A 623 16.27 -2.43 -17.75
N TYR A 624 15.25 -2.23 -16.92
CA TYR A 624 13.85 -2.15 -17.38
C TYR A 624 13.31 -0.73 -17.43
N ASN A 625 14.08 0.26 -16.96
CA ASN A 625 13.62 1.65 -16.77
C ASN A 625 12.30 1.72 -15.98
N LEU A 626 12.23 0.98 -14.87
CA LEU A 626 11.11 0.89 -13.93
C LEU A 626 11.65 0.96 -12.49
N ASN A 627 10.82 1.37 -11.55
CA ASN A 627 11.22 1.51 -10.15
C ASN A 627 11.17 0.18 -9.41
N PHE A 628 12.20 -0.65 -9.50
CA PHE A 628 12.35 -1.83 -8.64
C PHE A 628 12.93 -1.43 -7.28
N THR A 629 12.29 -1.86 -6.20
CA THR A 629 12.68 -1.52 -4.84
C THR A 629 12.76 -2.76 -3.95
N LEU A 630 13.51 -2.67 -2.86
CA LEU A 630 13.58 -3.70 -1.83
C LEU A 630 12.83 -3.26 -0.58
N ILE A 631 11.88 -4.06 -0.10
CA ILE A 631 11.12 -3.79 1.13
C ILE A 631 11.43 -4.79 2.24
N ALA A 632 11.53 -4.29 3.46
CA ALA A 632 11.42 -5.11 4.66
C ALA A 632 9.94 -5.54 4.82
N THR A 633 9.59 -6.70 4.31
CA THR A 633 8.19 -7.16 4.17
C THR A 633 7.41 -7.05 5.47
N PRO A 634 6.18 -6.49 5.46
CA PRO A 634 5.22 -6.67 6.54
C PRO A 634 4.78 -8.14 6.55
N ALA A 635 5.14 -8.87 7.62
CA ALA A 635 5.03 -10.31 7.61
C ALA A 635 3.59 -10.82 7.73
N GLU A 636 2.77 -10.22 8.57
CA GLU A 636 1.40 -10.68 8.84
C GLU A 636 1.27 -12.22 8.90
N GLY A 637 0.32 -12.82 8.21
CA GLY A 637 0.17 -14.28 8.11
C GLY A 637 1.28 -15.01 7.33
N LEU A 638 2.09 -14.27 6.55
CA LEU A 638 3.16 -14.83 5.71
C LEU A 638 4.24 -15.54 6.53
N SER A 639 4.62 -14.99 7.68
CA SER A 639 5.66 -15.56 8.54
C SER A 639 5.30 -16.96 9.03
N GLY A 640 4.03 -17.16 9.41
CA GLY A 640 3.50 -18.48 9.80
C GLY A 640 3.36 -19.43 8.62
N ARG A 641 2.93 -18.92 7.46
CA ARG A 641 2.80 -19.72 6.24
C ARG A 641 4.13 -20.32 5.80
N PHE A 642 5.19 -19.52 5.71
CA PHE A 642 6.50 -19.99 5.28
C PHE A 642 7.09 -21.04 6.24
N VAL A 643 7.10 -20.74 7.54
CA VAL A 643 7.65 -21.70 8.52
C VAL A 643 6.84 -22.98 8.56
N GLY A 644 5.52 -22.93 8.39
CA GLY A 644 4.66 -24.12 8.35
C GLY A 644 5.03 -25.06 7.20
N ILE A 645 5.24 -24.51 6.00
CA ILE A 645 5.65 -25.29 4.83
C ILE A 645 7.06 -25.83 5.01
N ASP A 646 8.01 -25.00 5.47
CA ASP A 646 9.41 -25.43 5.68
C ASP A 646 9.54 -26.49 6.77
N LYS A 647 8.76 -26.38 7.84
CA LYS A 647 8.68 -27.39 8.91
C LYS A 647 8.14 -28.73 8.37
N ALA A 648 7.22 -28.69 7.44
CA ALA A 648 6.70 -29.90 6.79
C ALA A 648 7.75 -30.57 5.86
N ILE A 649 8.63 -29.78 5.23
CA ILE A 649 9.66 -30.29 4.30
C ILE A 649 10.92 -30.74 5.04
N PHE A 650 11.44 -29.90 5.93
CA PHE A 650 12.76 -30.09 6.57
C PHE A 650 12.68 -30.57 8.02
N GLY A 651 11.47 -30.67 8.59
CA GLY A 651 11.30 -30.96 10.00
C GLY A 651 11.57 -29.75 10.91
N LYS A 652 11.65 -30.03 12.21
CA LYS A 652 11.91 -29.04 13.25
C LYS A 652 13.42 -28.81 13.42
N ILE A 653 13.90 -27.66 12.98
CA ILE A 653 15.30 -27.24 13.07
C ILE A 653 15.40 -26.16 14.16
N LYS A 654 16.24 -26.44 15.20
CA LYS A 654 16.40 -25.54 16.35
C LYS A 654 16.93 -24.18 15.93
N GLY A 655 16.22 -23.12 16.33
CA GLY A 655 16.53 -21.72 16.01
C GLY A 655 16.17 -21.29 14.58
N VAL A 656 15.58 -22.19 13.77
CA VAL A 656 15.14 -21.89 12.39
C VAL A 656 13.65 -22.18 12.23
N THR A 657 13.22 -23.45 12.28
CA THR A 657 11.82 -23.85 12.07
C THR A 657 11.13 -24.33 13.36
N ASP A 658 11.71 -24.13 14.52
CA ASP A 658 11.20 -24.62 15.79
C ASP A 658 10.09 -23.75 16.41
N ARG A 659 9.81 -22.58 15.83
CA ARG A 659 8.71 -21.69 16.17
C ARG A 659 7.59 -21.75 15.14
N ASP A 660 6.49 -21.03 15.41
CA ASP A 660 5.32 -20.99 14.52
C ASP A 660 5.33 -19.77 13.59
N TYR A 661 6.43 -19.03 13.56
CA TYR A 661 6.67 -17.90 12.68
C TYR A 661 8.16 -17.74 12.36
N TYR A 662 8.47 -17.15 11.21
CA TYR A 662 9.77 -16.54 10.93
C TYR A 662 9.80 -15.10 11.38
N THR A 663 10.93 -14.63 11.84
CA THR A 663 11.13 -13.23 12.21
C THR A 663 10.85 -12.32 11.02
N ASN A 664 10.17 -11.21 11.28
CA ASN A 664 9.82 -10.23 10.28
C ASN A 664 11.07 -9.59 9.67
N SER A 665 11.23 -9.69 8.37
CA SER A 665 12.30 -9.07 7.56
C SER A 665 13.71 -9.14 8.20
N PHE A 666 14.30 -7.99 8.52
CA PHE A 666 15.64 -7.87 9.15
C PHE A 666 15.58 -7.68 10.68
N HIS A 667 14.40 -7.76 11.30
CA HIS A 667 14.30 -7.46 12.72
C HIS A 667 15.13 -8.43 13.59
N VAL A 668 15.64 -7.90 14.70
CA VAL A 668 16.15 -8.73 15.78
C VAL A 668 14.96 -9.51 16.36
N PRO A 669 15.07 -10.84 16.52
CA PRO A 669 13.96 -11.64 17.00
C PRO A 669 13.45 -11.18 18.37
N VAL A 670 12.13 -11.07 18.53
CA VAL A 670 11.49 -10.60 19.77
C VAL A 670 11.82 -11.48 20.98
N TYR A 671 12.14 -12.77 20.78
CA TYR A 671 12.54 -13.66 21.86
C TYR A 671 13.99 -13.48 22.30
N TYR A 672 14.80 -12.72 21.55
CA TYR A 672 16.19 -12.46 21.90
C TYR A 672 16.27 -11.26 22.83
N GLN A 673 16.68 -11.52 24.07
CA GLN A 673 16.82 -10.47 25.07
C GLN A 673 18.07 -9.64 24.77
N THR A 674 17.86 -8.35 24.53
CA THR A 674 18.93 -7.39 24.26
C THR A 674 18.50 -5.99 24.70
N SER A 675 19.44 -5.06 24.80
CA SER A 675 19.11 -3.66 25.07
C SER A 675 18.46 -3.00 23.85
N ILE A 676 17.60 -2.02 24.09
CA ILE A 676 16.99 -1.18 23.04
C ILE A 676 18.05 -0.60 22.12
N LYS A 677 19.13 -0.05 22.71
CA LYS A 677 20.24 0.53 21.96
C LYS A 677 20.88 -0.48 21.02
N HIS A 678 21.23 -1.67 21.49
CA HIS A 678 21.85 -2.70 20.65
C HIS A 678 20.93 -3.16 19.52
N LYS A 679 19.62 -3.34 19.81
CA LYS A 679 18.63 -3.67 18.79
C LYS A 679 18.60 -2.62 17.68
N LEU A 680 18.53 -1.33 18.06
CA LEU A 680 18.48 -0.23 17.10
C LEU A 680 19.77 -0.12 16.29
N GLU A 681 20.96 -0.30 16.92
CA GLU A 681 22.26 -0.29 16.23
C GLU A 681 22.39 -1.44 15.21
N ILE A 682 21.79 -2.60 15.50
CA ILE A 682 21.76 -3.73 14.57
C ILE A 682 20.79 -3.48 13.40
N GLU A 683 19.62 -2.91 13.66
CA GLU A 683 18.59 -2.74 12.64
C GLU A 683 18.82 -1.52 11.74
N ALA A 684 19.40 -0.43 12.24
CA ALA A 684 19.55 0.83 11.55
C ALA A 684 20.23 0.74 10.16
N PRO A 685 21.33 -0.02 9.96
CA PRO A 685 21.98 -0.12 8.67
C PRO A 685 21.10 -0.72 7.56
N TYR A 686 20.13 -1.57 7.92
CA TYR A 686 19.20 -2.18 6.96
C TYR A 686 18.17 -1.18 6.41
N HIS A 687 17.88 -0.09 7.15
CA HIS A 687 16.97 0.95 6.66
C HIS A 687 17.47 1.61 5.37
N ASN A 688 18.79 1.84 5.25
CA ASN A 688 19.38 2.37 4.03
C ASN A 688 19.28 1.39 2.85
N LEU A 689 19.32 0.09 3.12
CA LEU A 689 19.26 -0.95 2.09
C LEU A 689 17.84 -1.24 1.59
N THR A 690 16.82 -0.95 2.39
CA THR A 690 15.41 -1.24 2.11
C THR A 690 14.67 0.01 1.64
N ASN A 691 14.97 0.47 0.42
CA ASN A 691 14.41 1.71 -0.16
C ASN A 691 12.92 1.64 -0.49
N GLY A 692 12.34 0.45 -0.59
CA GLY A 692 10.90 0.23 -0.78
C GLY A 692 10.08 0.35 0.51
N GLY A 693 10.74 0.33 1.66
CA GLY A 693 10.10 0.51 2.96
C GLY A 693 10.71 -0.32 4.07
N HIS A 694 10.60 0.22 5.27
CA HIS A 694 11.15 -0.35 6.50
C HIS A 694 10.47 0.28 7.72
N ILE A 695 10.59 -0.38 8.87
CA ILE A 695 10.24 0.15 10.18
C ILE A 695 11.03 -0.61 11.25
N SER A 696 11.38 0.03 12.35
CA SER A 696 11.86 -0.64 13.56
C SER A 696 10.85 -0.50 14.68
N TYR A 697 10.59 -1.59 15.38
CA TYR A 697 9.69 -1.63 16.53
C TYR A 697 10.48 -1.80 17.82
N ILE A 698 10.12 -1.02 18.83
CA ILE A 698 10.55 -1.22 20.21
C ILE A 698 9.34 -1.64 21.03
N GLU A 699 9.48 -2.78 21.71
CA GLU A 699 8.45 -3.28 22.62
C GLU A 699 8.79 -2.78 24.03
N LEU A 700 7.88 -1.99 24.63
CA LEU A 700 7.98 -1.54 26.01
C LEU A 700 6.93 -2.26 26.86
N ASP A 701 7.37 -2.79 28.00
CA ASP A 701 6.46 -3.35 28.98
C ASP A 701 5.89 -2.26 29.91
N GLY A 702 4.64 -2.42 30.31
CA GLY A 702 3.99 -1.56 31.29
C GLY A 702 3.34 -0.29 30.72
N ASP A 703 2.95 0.61 31.63
CA ASP A 703 2.24 1.85 31.32
C ASP A 703 3.22 2.97 30.96
N THR A 704 3.41 3.17 29.66
CA THR A 704 4.31 4.19 29.12
C THR A 704 3.89 5.63 29.41
N THR A 705 2.62 5.86 29.84
CA THR A 705 2.12 7.20 30.20
C THR A 705 2.69 7.70 31.53
N THR A 706 3.26 6.82 32.34
CA THR A 706 3.83 7.17 33.63
C THR A 706 5.22 7.82 33.55
N ASN A 707 5.92 7.63 32.40
CA ASN A 707 7.25 8.22 32.17
C ASN A 707 7.44 8.58 30.69
N VAL A 708 6.84 9.70 30.28
CA VAL A 708 6.90 10.21 28.92
C VAL A 708 8.32 10.65 28.52
N GLU A 709 9.16 11.07 29.47
CA GLU A 709 10.55 11.43 29.21
C GLU A 709 11.39 10.19 28.79
N ALA A 710 11.18 9.06 29.46
CA ALA A 710 11.81 7.80 29.05
C ALA A 710 11.34 7.37 27.66
N PHE A 711 10.04 7.52 27.36
CA PHE A 711 9.49 7.26 26.04
C PHE A 711 10.14 8.13 24.96
N GLU A 712 10.23 9.44 25.18
CA GLU A 712 10.92 10.38 24.30
C GLU A 712 12.40 10.00 24.11
N SER A 713 13.09 9.56 25.16
CA SER A 713 14.49 9.15 25.08
C SER A 713 14.68 7.97 24.11
N VAL A 714 13.72 7.04 24.02
CA VAL A 714 13.74 5.95 23.02
C VAL A 714 13.58 6.50 21.62
N ILE A 715 12.68 7.46 21.40
CA ILE A 715 12.51 8.10 20.08
C ILE A 715 13.78 8.85 19.66
N ARG A 716 14.42 9.56 20.59
CA ARG A 716 15.71 10.22 20.32
C ARG A 716 16.79 9.21 19.97
N MET A 717 16.86 8.10 20.69
CA MET A 717 17.79 7.01 20.40
C MET A 717 17.55 6.42 18.99
N MET A 718 16.30 6.28 18.54
CA MET A 718 16.01 5.85 17.17
C MET A 718 16.63 6.79 16.13
N LYS A 719 16.47 8.13 16.33
CA LYS A 719 17.06 9.11 15.43
C LYS A 719 18.58 9.04 15.45
N GLU A 720 19.19 9.01 16.63
CA GLU A 720 20.64 9.02 16.82
C GLU A 720 21.32 7.77 16.26
N THR A 721 20.65 6.61 16.27
CA THR A 721 21.15 5.38 15.67
C THR A 721 20.97 5.31 14.15
N GLY A 722 20.24 6.24 13.54
CA GLY A 722 20.03 6.30 12.09
C GLY A 722 18.80 5.51 11.58
N ILE A 723 17.83 5.22 12.44
CA ILE A 723 16.53 4.69 12.04
C ILE A 723 15.81 5.70 11.15
N GLY A 724 15.23 5.26 10.04
CA GLY A 724 14.45 6.12 9.14
C GLY A 724 12.98 6.21 9.52
N TYR A 725 12.43 5.15 10.11
CA TYR A 725 11.05 5.06 10.55
C TYR A 725 10.93 4.07 11.70
N GLY A 726 10.30 4.47 12.78
CA GLY A 726 10.17 3.66 13.98
C GLY A 726 8.84 3.83 14.70
N ALA A 727 8.47 2.80 15.45
CA ALA A 727 7.30 2.77 16.30
C ALA A 727 7.63 2.16 17.67
N ILE A 728 6.92 2.57 18.68
CA ILE A 728 7.00 1.99 20.01
C ILE A 728 5.68 1.28 20.30
N ASN A 729 5.75 -0.03 20.47
CA ASN A 729 4.62 -0.83 20.92
C ASN A 729 4.62 -0.94 22.44
N HIS A 730 3.46 -0.83 23.01
CA HIS A 730 3.22 -1.07 24.44
C HIS A 730 1.90 -1.82 24.61
N PRO A 731 1.66 -2.47 25.74
CA PRO A 731 0.45 -3.26 25.95
C PRO A 731 -0.81 -2.44 25.70
N VAL A 732 -1.67 -2.94 24.81
CA VAL A 732 -3.01 -2.46 24.58
C VAL A 732 -3.93 -3.64 24.76
N ASP A 733 -4.69 -3.61 25.86
CA ASP A 733 -5.58 -4.69 26.20
C ASP A 733 -6.86 -4.64 25.36
N ARG A 734 -7.39 -5.81 25.05
CA ARG A 734 -8.73 -5.95 24.48
C ARG A 734 -9.62 -6.70 25.44
N ASP A 735 -10.71 -6.06 25.85
CA ASP A 735 -11.72 -6.75 26.66
C ASP A 735 -12.51 -7.72 25.81
N PRO A 736 -12.56 -9.02 26.18
CA PRO A 736 -13.23 -10.05 25.36
C PRO A 736 -14.76 -9.95 25.37
N VAL A 737 -15.34 -9.21 26.31
CA VAL A 737 -16.79 -9.06 26.45
C VAL A 737 -17.33 -7.87 25.68
N CYS A 738 -16.72 -6.70 25.90
CA CYS A 738 -17.22 -5.45 25.32
C CYS A 738 -16.40 -4.95 24.13
N GLY A 739 -15.29 -5.61 23.79
CA GLY A 739 -14.43 -5.23 22.71
C GLY A 739 -13.64 -3.93 22.93
N TYR A 740 -13.60 -3.41 24.16
CA TYR A 740 -12.77 -2.23 24.49
C TYR A 740 -11.30 -2.48 24.14
N VAL A 741 -10.68 -1.56 23.43
CA VAL A 741 -9.26 -1.59 23.10
C VAL A 741 -8.59 -0.37 23.71
N GLY A 742 -7.67 -0.61 24.63
CA GLY A 742 -6.98 0.44 25.39
C GLY A 742 -6.24 -0.14 26.60
N ILE A 743 -5.71 0.69 27.45
CA ILE A 743 -5.04 0.22 28.68
C ILE A 743 -6.09 -0.24 29.68
N ILE A 744 -6.16 -1.53 29.95
CA ILE A 744 -6.98 -2.14 31.00
C ILE A 744 -6.04 -2.59 32.10
N LYS A 745 -6.04 -1.88 33.22
CA LYS A 745 -5.25 -2.27 34.41
C LYS A 745 -5.96 -3.44 35.13
N ASP A 746 -6.74 -3.13 36.12
CA ASP A 746 -7.46 -4.10 36.94
C ASP A 746 -8.90 -4.31 36.49
N VAL A 747 -9.49 -3.28 35.89
CA VAL A 747 -10.92 -3.24 35.52
C VAL A 747 -11.09 -2.56 34.18
N CYS A 748 -11.86 -3.19 33.27
CA CYS A 748 -12.18 -2.62 31.98
C CYS A 748 -12.94 -1.28 32.14
N PRO A 749 -12.45 -0.17 31.57
CA PRO A 749 -13.08 1.15 31.71
C PRO A 749 -14.48 1.20 31.12
N ARG A 750 -14.76 0.38 30.09
CA ARG A 750 -16.03 0.36 29.36
C ARG A 750 -17.11 -0.46 30.05
N CYS A 751 -16.81 -1.71 30.43
CA CYS A 751 -17.81 -2.63 30.96
C CYS A 751 -17.62 -2.98 32.44
N GLY A 752 -16.47 -2.65 33.03
CA GLY A 752 -16.19 -2.95 34.43
C GLY A 752 -15.80 -4.41 34.73
N ARG A 753 -15.49 -5.23 33.70
CA ARG A 753 -14.96 -6.58 33.90
C ARG A 753 -13.58 -6.51 34.54
N LYS A 754 -13.30 -7.37 35.51
CA LYS A 754 -11.96 -7.49 36.10
C LYS A 754 -11.03 -8.27 35.16
N THR A 755 -9.78 -7.84 35.11
CA THR A 755 -8.74 -8.58 34.33
C THR A 755 -8.61 -10.01 34.85
N GLY A 756 -8.57 -10.98 33.94
CA GLY A 756 -8.55 -12.40 34.29
C GLY A 756 -9.90 -13.02 34.68
N GLU A 757 -10.96 -12.24 34.83
CA GLU A 757 -12.30 -12.78 35.10
C GLU A 757 -12.82 -13.55 33.85
N PRO A 758 -13.16 -14.86 33.99
CA PRO A 758 -13.63 -15.63 32.86
C PRO A 758 -14.99 -15.10 32.35
N VAL A 759 -15.21 -15.19 31.05
CA VAL A 759 -16.50 -14.82 30.46
C VAL A 759 -17.53 -15.87 30.81
N SER A 760 -18.48 -15.50 31.69
CA SER A 760 -19.58 -16.36 32.14
C SER A 760 -20.91 -15.68 31.93
N VAL A 761 -22.01 -16.48 31.93
CA VAL A 761 -23.38 -15.95 31.81
C VAL A 761 -23.70 -14.99 32.94
N ASP A 762 -23.18 -15.24 34.15
CA ASP A 762 -23.39 -14.39 35.33
C ASP A 762 -22.62 -13.06 35.22
N LEU A 763 -21.41 -13.09 34.62
CA LEU A 763 -20.68 -11.87 34.30
C LEU A 763 -21.47 -11.02 33.28
N LEU A 764 -21.96 -11.62 32.21
CA LEU A 764 -22.75 -10.92 31.18
C LEU A 764 -23.99 -10.27 31.75
N LYS A 765 -24.75 -10.97 32.62
CA LYS A 765 -25.91 -10.40 33.30
C LYS A 765 -25.56 -9.21 34.18
N ARG A 766 -24.50 -9.31 35.01
CA ARG A 766 -24.02 -8.18 35.85
C ARG A 766 -23.64 -6.97 35.04
N LEU A 767 -23.02 -7.18 33.87
CA LEU A 767 -22.61 -6.09 32.99
C LEU A 767 -23.81 -5.43 32.27
N GLU A 768 -24.84 -6.21 31.91
CA GLU A 768 -26.12 -5.70 31.37
C GLU A 768 -26.86 -4.84 32.41
N GLU A 769 -26.92 -5.28 33.65
CA GLU A 769 -27.55 -4.54 34.76
C GLU A 769 -26.82 -3.24 35.06
N ARG A 770 -25.50 -3.18 34.91
CA ARG A 770 -24.68 -1.98 35.14
C ARG A 770 -24.79 -0.97 33.99
N ASN A 771 -25.12 -1.42 32.78
CA ASN A 771 -25.23 -0.56 31.59
C ASN A 771 -26.68 -0.05 31.37
N ARG A 772 -27.63 -0.50 32.19
CA ARG A 772 -28.98 0.07 32.35
C ARG A 772 -28.98 1.17 33.43
#